data_032943e06d742bc54c68d59cff7e5b79
#
_entry.id   032943e06d742bc54c68d59cff7e5b79
#
_cell.length_a   1.000
_cell.length_b   1.000
_cell.length_c   1.000
_cell.angle_alpha   90.00
_cell.angle_beta   90.00
_cell.angle_gamma   90.00
#
_symmetry.space_group_name_H-M   'P 1'
#
loop_
_entity.id
_entity.type
_entity.pdbx_description
1 polymer ?
#
loop_
_entity_poly.entity_id
_entity_poly.type
_entity_poly.pdbx_seq_one_letter_code
_entity_poly.pdbx_strand_id
1 'polypeptide(L)'
;MKGMKGRRRFIDYPRQGREGLRRWLPSWRQWLSAVTLCVGGLAGLFAVVYAQVGIPSENALAGQEASVYYWADGSQMVSVGAVNRQNVTLDKVPDSVENSVIAAENATFYSDAGVSVQGIGRAVVNMVSGEETQGGSTITQQYVKNTYLSQDQTLTRKVKELIISLKVSNQKSKQEILRGYLNTSWFGRGSYGIQAASHAYYGIDAKDLNPSQGAVLAALLKGSEQYDPGLSDANHRRAVARWKWILDRQVTTGRMSQEERAKYRTFPEPRGLSKPTSQAGQTGYLVDVANKFIKADTGLTDKELARGGYRIHTTFDKERTHRLEKAVKDVRRDTIDPKKRAADNYVEFGAASVLPKDGAIVALYGGADATRHFSNNADTTAVPAGSAFKPFVLATALQRPDDDSPDTAEQAADRRKIGFGNLMGALMKAQSPPFVQAGQQLGLERIRDLAVEAGLRKESMAPLEQTFPLGTSAPSAIRMASAYTTFANGGLHTDPYAVTRMTHNGKNVPGVHRREPVQVLDAGVAQQVSTALEEVGRRTMGQPDTASQQAVAAGRTEPGDRMKSAWFIGSPSGAGPDLGSVPGAGPEKGGGVRPDPAPRADAGNEPTTAVTMFRNKPGAPELLPMQGVGGSGTGLGTSLPPKVWSAYQQGS
;
A
#
# COMPACT_ATOMS: atom_id res chain seq x y z
N MET A 1 39.69 72.91 44.43
CA MET A 1 39.40 71.43 44.46
C MET A 1 38.83 71.03 43.15
N LYS A 2 39.65 70.38 42.30
CA LYS A 2 39.23 69.88 40.96
C LYS A 2 38.55 68.53 41.15
N GLY A 3 37.25 68.44 40.79
CA GLY A 3 36.47 67.20 40.86
C GLY A 3 37.02 66.16 39.88
N MET A 4 37.42 65.01 40.40
CA MET A 4 37.76 63.79 39.60
C MET A 4 36.55 63.32 38.87
N LYS A 5 36.56 63.43 37.54
CA LYS A 5 35.61 62.78 36.67
C LYS A 5 35.81 61.25 36.75
N GLY A 6 34.91 60.58 37.49
CA GLY A 6 34.90 59.11 37.61
C GLY A 6 34.88 58.48 36.22
N ARG A 7 35.83 57.57 35.93
CA ARG A 7 35.83 56.69 34.76
C ARG A 7 34.53 55.92 34.72
N ARG A 8 33.65 56.20 33.76
CA ARG A 8 32.44 55.41 33.55
C ARG A 8 32.85 53.95 33.26
N ARG A 9 32.51 53.05 34.17
CA ARG A 9 32.72 51.61 33.97
C ARG A 9 31.86 51.15 32.82
N PHE A 10 32.47 50.37 31.91
CA PHE A 10 31.78 49.81 30.73
C PHE A 10 30.67 48.83 31.14
N ILE A 11 30.82 48.20 32.31
CA ILE A 11 29.87 47.30 32.93
C ILE A 11 29.34 47.97 34.20
N ASP A 12 28.16 48.63 34.08
CA ASP A 12 27.41 49.21 35.20
C ASP A 12 26.24 48.27 35.53
N TYR A 13 26.56 47.20 36.28
CA TYR A 13 25.55 46.21 36.69
C TYR A 13 25.86 45.75 38.12
N PRO A 14 24.90 45.82 39.06
CA PRO A 14 23.56 46.43 38.94
C PRO A 14 23.65 47.95 38.80
N ARG A 15 22.72 48.57 38.04
CA ARG A 15 22.76 49.99 37.65
C ARG A 15 22.76 50.93 38.86
N GLN A 16 23.83 51.73 39.00
CA GLN A 16 23.90 52.75 40.05
C GLN A 16 22.92 53.89 39.79
N GLY A 17 22.20 54.34 40.84
CA GLY A 17 21.20 55.41 40.73
C GLY A 17 19.80 54.98 40.24
N ARG A 18 19.48 53.68 40.24
CA ARG A 18 18.13 53.15 40.01
C ARG A 18 17.70 52.29 41.20
N GLU A 19 16.40 52.36 41.56
CA GLU A 19 15.79 51.63 42.67
C GLU A 19 14.87 50.50 42.16
N GLY A 20 14.62 49.49 42.99
CA GLY A 20 13.73 48.36 42.71
C GLY A 20 14.21 47.47 41.57
N LEU A 21 13.28 46.81 40.85
CA LEU A 21 13.54 45.89 39.75
C LEU A 21 14.31 46.54 38.58
N ARG A 22 14.19 47.86 38.38
CA ARG A 22 14.88 48.61 37.34
C ARG A 22 16.41 48.65 37.50
N ARG A 23 16.94 48.37 38.71
CA ARG A 23 18.36 48.27 38.99
C ARG A 23 18.99 47.03 38.36
N TRP A 24 18.20 45.98 38.22
CA TRP A 24 18.62 44.68 37.68
C TRP A 24 18.37 44.54 36.18
N LEU A 25 17.71 45.49 35.51
CA LEU A 25 17.53 45.46 34.05
C LEU A 25 18.78 45.97 33.34
N PRO A 26 19.31 45.24 32.31
CA PRO A 26 20.46 45.71 31.53
C PRO A 26 20.20 47.07 30.87
N SER A 27 21.24 47.89 30.72
CA SER A 27 21.14 49.13 29.96
C SER A 27 20.98 48.85 28.46
N TRP A 28 20.44 49.83 27.70
CA TRP A 28 20.34 49.70 26.25
C TRP A 28 21.70 49.38 25.59
N ARG A 29 22.81 49.88 26.14
CA ARG A 29 24.18 49.60 25.69
C ARG A 29 24.59 48.14 25.94
N GLN A 30 24.24 47.58 27.10
CA GLN A 30 24.46 46.18 27.44
C GLN A 30 23.61 45.27 26.60
N TRP A 31 22.34 45.63 26.36
CA TRP A 31 21.48 44.94 25.40
C TRP A 31 22.07 44.96 23.96
N LEU A 32 22.49 46.15 23.52
CA LEU A 32 23.12 46.29 22.20
C LEU A 32 24.42 45.44 22.10
N SER A 33 25.26 45.50 23.15
CA SER A 33 26.48 44.67 23.19
C SER A 33 26.19 43.18 23.21
N ALA A 34 25.19 42.71 23.97
CA ALA A 34 24.76 41.33 24.03
C ALA A 34 24.20 40.87 22.68
N VAL A 35 23.36 41.67 22.03
CA VAL A 35 22.85 41.40 20.69
C VAL A 35 23.99 41.34 19.65
N THR A 36 24.93 42.29 19.69
CA THR A 36 26.09 42.33 18.78
C THR A 36 26.98 41.11 18.97
N LEU A 37 27.26 40.71 20.23
CA LEU A 37 28.01 39.49 20.53
C LEU A 37 27.27 38.22 20.09
N CYS A 38 25.98 38.16 20.31
CA CYS A 38 25.16 37.04 19.85
C CYS A 38 25.14 36.94 18.32
N VAL A 39 24.88 38.04 17.61
CA VAL A 39 24.89 38.09 16.14
C VAL A 39 26.30 37.80 15.60
N GLY A 40 27.35 38.36 16.18
CA GLY A 40 28.73 38.08 15.82
C GLY A 40 29.11 36.60 16.04
N GLY A 41 28.70 36.04 17.18
CA GLY A 41 28.90 34.61 17.45
C GLY A 41 28.18 33.69 16.50
N LEU A 42 26.91 34.01 16.17
CA LEU A 42 26.13 33.26 15.18
C LEU A 42 26.72 33.40 13.77
N ALA A 43 27.17 34.58 13.37
CA ALA A 43 27.85 34.81 12.10
C ALA A 43 29.18 34.05 12.01
N GLY A 44 29.98 34.05 13.09
CA GLY A 44 31.23 33.27 13.18
C GLY A 44 30.95 31.76 13.10
N LEU A 45 29.97 31.25 13.83
CA LEU A 45 29.58 29.85 13.74
C LEU A 45 29.10 29.48 12.34
N PHE A 46 28.28 30.33 11.72
CA PHE A 46 27.83 30.15 10.34
C PHE A 46 29.00 30.10 9.37
N ALA A 47 29.97 31.00 9.50
CA ALA A 47 31.17 31.04 8.65
C ALA A 47 32.01 29.77 8.78
N VAL A 48 32.19 29.23 10.00
CA VAL A 48 32.90 27.98 10.24
C VAL A 48 32.14 26.80 9.58
N VAL A 49 30.84 26.67 9.83
CA VAL A 49 30.02 25.59 9.23
C VAL A 49 29.98 25.73 7.71
N TYR A 50 29.86 26.96 7.20
CA TYR A 50 29.92 27.22 5.74
C TYR A 50 31.27 26.77 5.13
N ALA A 51 32.39 27.02 5.79
CA ALA A 51 33.71 26.58 5.31
C ALA A 51 33.84 25.04 5.30
N GLN A 52 33.33 24.37 6.32
CA GLN A 52 33.45 22.92 6.50
C GLN A 52 32.51 22.10 5.58
N VAL A 53 31.34 22.60 5.23
CA VAL A 53 30.38 21.88 4.39
C VAL A 53 30.80 22.01 2.92
N GLY A 54 31.39 20.95 2.34
CA GLY A 54 31.67 20.85 0.90
C GLY A 54 30.39 20.55 0.10
N ILE A 55 30.40 20.88 -1.21
CA ILE A 55 29.38 20.38 -2.15
C ILE A 55 29.76 18.93 -2.51
N PRO A 56 28.95 17.93 -2.22
CA PRO A 56 29.21 16.56 -2.64
C PRO A 56 29.29 16.46 -4.18
N SER A 57 29.95 15.43 -4.71
CA SER A 57 29.96 15.20 -6.16
C SER A 57 28.56 14.90 -6.69
N GLU A 58 28.21 15.42 -7.88
CA GLU A 58 26.92 15.15 -8.54
C GLU A 58 26.68 13.67 -8.84
N ASN A 59 27.72 12.85 -8.80
CA ASN A 59 27.71 11.45 -9.17
C ASN A 59 27.09 10.51 -8.12
N ALA A 60 26.76 10.97 -6.91
CA ALA A 60 26.09 10.13 -5.91
C ALA A 60 24.69 9.67 -6.33
N LEU A 61 24.08 10.32 -7.33
CA LEU A 61 22.77 9.96 -7.89
C LEU A 61 22.85 9.40 -9.32
N ALA A 62 23.98 9.50 -10.00
CA ALA A 62 24.18 8.92 -11.33
C ALA A 62 24.28 7.38 -11.30
N GLY A 63 24.54 6.80 -10.12
CA GLY A 63 24.59 5.37 -9.88
C GLY A 63 23.25 4.75 -9.43
N GLN A 64 22.10 5.32 -9.79
CA GLN A 64 20.83 4.69 -9.47
C GLN A 64 20.65 3.41 -10.29
N GLU A 65 21.02 2.30 -9.66
CA GLU A 65 20.77 0.97 -10.19
C GLU A 65 19.26 0.68 -10.13
N ALA A 66 18.75 -0.11 -11.07
CA ALA A 66 17.40 -0.63 -11.00
C ALA A 66 17.20 -1.43 -9.71
N SER A 67 16.02 -1.38 -9.12
CA SER A 67 15.63 -2.34 -8.09
C SER A 67 15.39 -3.70 -8.74
N VAL A 68 15.99 -4.74 -8.19
CA VAL A 68 15.87 -6.11 -8.69
C VAL A 68 15.02 -6.92 -7.72
N TYR A 69 13.94 -7.48 -8.25
CA TYR A 69 13.08 -8.41 -7.53
C TYR A 69 13.48 -9.83 -7.91
N TYR A 70 13.53 -10.69 -6.89
CA TYR A 70 13.91 -12.09 -7.03
C TYR A 70 12.75 -12.98 -6.61
N TRP A 71 12.57 -14.09 -7.32
CA TRP A 71 11.69 -15.17 -6.91
C TRP A 71 12.16 -15.83 -5.61
N ALA A 72 11.34 -16.68 -5.03
CA ALA A 72 11.69 -17.42 -3.80
C ALA A 72 12.92 -18.33 -3.96
N ASP A 73 13.19 -18.82 -5.17
CA ASP A 73 14.36 -19.62 -5.52
C ASP A 73 15.66 -18.79 -5.70
N GLY A 74 15.56 -17.47 -5.60
CA GLY A 74 16.66 -16.53 -5.80
C GLY A 74 16.94 -16.17 -7.25
N SER A 75 16.21 -16.72 -8.22
CA SER A 75 16.31 -16.29 -9.62
C SER A 75 15.69 -14.89 -9.79
N GLN A 76 16.20 -14.13 -10.75
CA GLN A 76 15.69 -12.78 -11.02
C GLN A 76 14.29 -12.83 -11.61
N MET A 77 13.35 -12.10 -11.01
CA MET A 77 11.98 -11.91 -11.50
C MET A 77 11.92 -10.75 -12.49
N VAL A 78 12.33 -9.57 -12.05
CA VAL A 78 12.27 -8.34 -12.86
C VAL A 78 13.23 -7.29 -12.30
N SER A 79 13.71 -6.42 -13.17
CA SER A 79 14.35 -5.17 -12.79
C SER A 79 13.37 -4.02 -12.99
N VAL A 80 13.16 -3.21 -11.95
CA VAL A 80 12.23 -2.08 -11.94
C VAL A 80 12.99 -0.82 -11.58
N GLY A 81 12.83 0.22 -12.37
CA GLY A 81 13.43 1.53 -12.13
C GLY A 81 14.68 1.81 -12.94
N ALA A 82 15.06 3.08 -12.97
CA ALA A 82 16.32 3.65 -13.42
C ALA A 82 16.70 3.60 -14.91
N VAL A 83 15.79 3.38 -15.85
CA VAL A 83 16.18 3.48 -17.28
C VAL A 83 15.52 4.66 -18.03
N ASN A 84 14.73 5.50 -17.40
CA ASN A 84 14.15 6.66 -18.08
C ASN A 84 14.56 8.02 -17.49
N ARG A 85 15.82 8.17 -17.07
CA ARG A 85 16.39 9.51 -16.98
C ARG A 85 16.91 9.92 -18.35
N GLN A 86 16.05 10.38 -19.19
CA GLN A 86 16.45 11.20 -20.32
C GLN A 86 16.66 12.62 -19.78
N ASN A 87 17.90 12.92 -19.36
CA ASN A 87 18.25 14.29 -19.02
C ASN A 87 18.05 15.15 -20.28
N VAL A 88 17.14 16.08 -20.20
CA VAL A 88 16.91 17.05 -21.27
C VAL A 88 17.65 18.35 -20.96
N THR A 89 18.17 18.98 -22.00
CA THR A 89 18.64 20.37 -21.93
C THR A 89 17.47 21.31 -21.82
N LEU A 90 17.66 22.51 -21.27
CA LEU A 90 16.57 23.45 -21.01
C LEU A 90 15.88 23.91 -22.30
N ASP A 91 16.61 24.01 -23.41
CA ASP A 91 16.06 24.29 -24.74
C ASP A 91 15.06 23.24 -25.26
N LYS A 92 15.03 22.05 -24.64
CA LYS A 92 14.03 21.00 -24.90
C LYS A 92 12.81 21.06 -23.97
N VAL A 93 12.73 22.08 -23.14
CA VAL A 93 11.58 22.32 -22.27
C VAL A 93 10.95 23.65 -22.67
N PRO A 94 9.67 23.70 -23.06
CA PRO A 94 9.03 24.96 -23.41
C PRO A 94 9.07 25.97 -22.25
N ASP A 95 9.31 27.25 -22.55
CA ASP A 95 9.29 28.34 -21.56
C ASP A 95 8.00 28.35 -20.73
N SER A 96 6.87 27.98 -21.34
CA SER A 96 5.58 27.89 -20.68
C SER A 96 5.54 26.83 -19.57
N VAL A 97 6.29 25.74 -19.74
CA VAL A 97 6.44 24.67 -18.71
C VAL A 97 7.35 25.15 -17.59
N GLU A 98 8.46 25.80 -17.92
CA GLU A 98 9.34 26.45 -16.92
C GLU A 98 8.56 27.48 -16.10
N ASN A 99 7.78 28.34 -16.76
CA ASN A 99 6.95 29.35 -16.13
C ASN A 99 5.90 28.73 -15.20
N SER A 100 5.32 27.58 -15.57
CA SER A 100 4.40 26.82 -14.71
C SER A 100 5.08 26.34 -13.43
N VAL A 101 6.28 25.76 -13.55
CA VAL A 101 7.06 25.27 -12.41
C VAL A 101 7.51 26.42 -11.51
N ILE A 102 8.02 27.50 -12.09
CA ILE A 102 8.47 28.69 -11.33
C ILE A 102 7.29 29.36 -10.60
N ALA A 103 6.16 29.50 -11.28
CA ALA A 103 4.96 30.05 -10.67
C ALA A 103 4.43 29.17 -9.53
N ALA A 104 4.50 27.84 -9.69
CA ALA A 104 4.03 26.87 -8.69
C ALA A 104 4.91 26.81 -7.44
N GLU A 105 6.25 26.79 -7.61
CA GLU A 105 7.21 26.44 -6.56
C GLU A 105 7.98 27.66 -6.03
N ASN A 106 8.38 28.60 -6.90
CA ASN A 106 9.21 29.73 -6.49
C ASN A 106 9.10 30.91 -7.46
N ALA A 107 8.08 31.75 -7.31
CA ALA A 107 7.82 32.87 -8.21
C ALA A 107 9.01 33.86 -8.34
N THR A 108 9.85 33.99 -7.32
CA THR A 108 11.03 34.86 -7.26
C THR A 108 12.34 34.16 -7.65
N PHE A 109 12.28 32.97 -8.25
CA PHE A 109 13.43 32.12 -8.52
C PHE A 109 14.61 32.84 -9.17
N TYR A 110 14.37 33.65 -10.19
CA TYR A 110 15.44 34.36 -10.91
C TYR A 110 16.08 35.51 -10.11
N SER A 111 15.39 36.02 -9.08
CA SER A 111 15.85 37.15 -8.25
C SER A 111 16.32 36.75 -6.86
N ASP A 112 16.07 35.50 -6.40
CA ASP A 112 16.48 35.07 -5.07
C ASP A 112 17.96 34.61 -5.03
N ALA A 113 18.54 34.62 -3.82
CA ALA A 113 19.90 34.15 -3.57
C ALA A 113 20.01 32.60 -3.38
N GLY A 114 19.02 31.83 -3.84
CA GLY A 114 18.97 30.38 -3.68
C GLY A 114 18.33 29.91 -2.37
N VAL A 115 18.08 30.83 -1.43
CA VAL A 115 17.40 30.57 -0.16
C VAL A 115 16.35 31.65 0.10
N SER A 116 15.23 31.29 0.69
CA SER A 116 14.21 32.25 1.09
C SER A 116 14.39 32.69 2.53
N VAL A 117 14.83 33.94 2.74
CA VAL A 117 14.94 34.52 4.09
C VAL A 117 13.58 34.55 4.79
N GLN A 118 12.50 34.87 4.04
CA GLN A 118 11.13 34.84 4.57
C GLN A 118 10.67 33.42 4.89
N GLY A 119 11.08 32.42 4.10
CA GLY A 119 10.82 31.01 4.34
C GLY A 119 11.52 30.51 5.62
N ILE A 120 12.76 30.94 5.84
CA ILE A 120 13.51 30.63 7.06
C ILE A 120 12.83 31.27 8.28
N GLY A 121 12.44 32.55 8.20
CA GLY A 121 11.73 33.24 9.29
C GLY A 121 10.42 32.54 9.65
N ARG A 122 9.60 32.15 8.67
CA ARG A 122 8.36 31.38 8.89
C ARG A 122 8.65 30.01 9.51
N ALA A 123 9.70 29.29 9.03
CA ALA A 123 10.04 27.98 9.58
C ALA A 123 10.44 28.07 11.06
N VAL A 124 11.15 29.12 11.47
CA VAL A 124 11.50 29.37 12.88
C VAL A 124 10.25 29.67 13.70
N VAL A 125 9.34 30.52 13.21
CA VAL A 125 8.08 30.84 13.89
C VAL A 125 7.22 29.59 14.06
N ASN A 126 7.02 28.79 13.00
CA ASN A 126 6.23 27.57 13.05
C ASN A 126 6.84 26.49 13.96
N MET A 127 8.18 26.43 14.03
CA MET A 127 8.87 25.52 14.97
C MET A 127 8.58 25.91 16.43
N VAL A 128 8.50 27.20 16.72
CA VAL A 128 8.17 27.70 18.08
C VAL A 128 6.68 27.53 18.39
N SER A 129 5.79 27.64 17.39
CA SER A 129 4.35 27.47 17.54
C SER A 129 3.87 26.02 17.45
N GLY A 130 4.76 25.05 17.12
CA GLY A 130 4.39 23.63 16.99
C GLY A 130 3.56 23.30 15.73
N GLU A 131 3.48 24.22 14.78
CA GLU A 131 2.78 24.02 13.52
C GLU A 131 3.67 23.35 12.46
N GLU A 132 3.08 22.48 11.62
CA GLU A 132 3.80 21.88 10.49
C GLU A 132 4.28 22.95 9.51
N THR A 133 5.57 22.90 9.15
CA THR A 133 6.19 23.82 8.19
C THR A 133 5.69 23.55 6.78
N GLN A 134 4.62 24.20 6.35
CA GLN A 134 4.14 24.15 4.97
C GLN A 134 4.84 25.17 4.07
N GLY A 135 5.51 24.67 3.01
CA GLY A 135 5.81 25.40 1.77
C GLY A 135 6.72 26.63 1.88
N GLY A 136 8.04 26.43 2.01
CA GLY A 136 8.98 27.55 2.02
C GLY A 136 10.35 27.27 1.36
N SER A 137 10.56 26.07 0.79
CA SER A 137 11.82 25.73 0.12
C SER A 137 11.85 26.27 -1.31
N THR A 138 12.95 26.93 -1.68
CA THR A 138 13.17 27.42 -3.05
C THR A 138 13.44 26.26 -4.02
N ILE A 139 13.33 26.51 -5.35
CA ILE A 139 13.74 25.56 -6.39
C ILE A 139 15.21 25.13 -6.17
N THR A 140 16.10 26.06 -5.82
CA THR A 140 17.52 25.76 -5.51
C THR A 140 17.65 24.78 -4.35
N GLN A 141 16.93 24.99 -3.26
CA GLN A 141 16.93 24.08 -2.10
C GLN A 141 16.38 22.69 -2.46
N GLN A 142 15.31 22.64 -3.25
CA GLN A 142 14.75 21.38 -3.72
C GLN A 142 15.73 20.64 -4.66
N TYR A 143 16.38 21.35 -5.57
CA TYR A 143 17.44 20.78 -6.42
C TYR A 143 18.59 20.21 -5.60
N VAL A 144 19.10 20.97 -4.63
CA VAL A 144 20.16 20.51 -3.71
C VAL A 144 19.73 19.28 -2.94
N LYS A 145 18.54 19.29 -2.37
CA LYS A 145 17.97 18.13 -1.69
C LYS A 145 17.89 16.89 -2.59
N ASN A 146 17.45 17.08 -3.84
CA ASN A 146 17.28 15.98 -4.78
C ASN A 146 18.61 15.42 -5.30
N THR A 147 19.66 16.26 -5.37
CA THR A 147 20.94 15.93 -6.04
C THR A 147 22.06 15.55 -5.08
N TYR A 148 22.15 16.19 -3.90
CA TYR A 148 23.33 16.12 -3.05
C TYR A 148 23.08 15.57 -1.65
N LEU A 149 21.82 15.36 -1.21
CA LEU A 149 21.51 15.02 0.17
C LEU A 149 20.77 13.70 0.32
N SER A 150 21.03 13.00 1.45
CA SER A 150 20.21 11.89 1.90
C SER A 150 18.81 12.35 2.32
N GLN A 151 17.86 11.41 2.40
CA GLN A 151 16.45 11.74 2.73
C GLN A 151 16.16 11.86 4.24
N ASP A 152 17.19 11.70 5.09
CA ASP A 152 17.00 11.77 6.54
C ASP A 152 16.41 13.12 6.95
N GLN A 153 15.34 13.11 7.73
CA GLN A 153 14.67 14.32 8.21
C GLN A 153 15.31 14.84 9.49
N THR A 154 16.59 15.23 9.43
CA THR A 154 17.33 15.76 10.57
C THR A 154 17.59 17.26 10.45
N LEU A 155 17.71 17.96 11.58
CA LEU A 155 18.10 19.37 11.60
C LEU A 155 19.47 19.59 10.96
N THR A 156 20.41 18.67 11.20
CA THR A 156 21.76 18.71 10.60
C THR A 156 21.68 18.67 9.06
N ARG A 157 20.82 17.84 8.50
CA ARG A 157 20.58 17.79 7.06
C ARG A 157 19.98 19.11 6.55
N LYS A 158 19.05 19.72 7.27
CA LYS A 158 18.43 20.99 6.86
C LYS A 158 19.43 22.15 6.87
N VAL A 159 20.38 22.17 7.82
CA VAL A 159 21.48 23.13 7.83
C VAL A 159 22.42 22.90 6.65
N LYS A 160 22.79 21.65 6.35
CA LYS A 160 23.58 21.31 5.16
C LYS A 160 22.89 21.74 3.87
N GLU A 161 21.58 21.47 3.74
CA GLU A 161 20.75 21.89 2.59
C GLU A 161 20.85 23.41 2.37
N LEU A 162 20.70 24.21 3.42
CA LEU A 162 20.78 25.66 3.34
C LEU A 162 22.16 26.12 2.84
N ILE A 163 23.24 25.60 3.42
CA ILE A 163 24.62 25.99 3.09
C ILE A 163 24.97 25.56 1.66
N ILE A 164 24.66 24.34 1.27
CA ILE A 164 24.92 23.85 -0.08
C ILE A 164 24.08 24.64 -1.10
N SER A 165 22.83 25.02 -0.76
CA SER A 165 22.01 25.85 -1.66
C SER A 165 22.60 27.23 -1.91
N LEU A 166 23.18 27.87 -0.90
CA LEU A 166 23.92 29.13 -1.06
C LEU A 166 25.16 28.94 -1.93
N LYS A 167 25.93 27.88 -1.71
CA LYS A 167 27.13 27.59 -2.52
C LYS A 167 26.76 27.28 -3.96
N VAL A 168 25.77 26.47 -4.20
CA VAL A 168 25.26 26.12 -5.55
C VAL A 168 24.71 27.34 -6.27
N SER A 169 23.98 28.21 -5.59
CA SER A 169 23.45 29.44 -6.17
C SER A 169 24.55 30.44 -6.58
N ASN A 170 25.72 30.37 -5.92
CA ASN A 170 26.91 31.19 -6.27
C ASN A 170 27.77 30.58 -7.37
N GLN A 171 27.70 29.26 -7.59
CA GLN A 171 28.54 28.54 -8.54
C GLN A 171 27.85 28.17 -9.85
N LYS A 172 26.51 28.06 -9.84
CA LYS A 172 25.73 27.67 -11.01
C LYS A 172 24.75 28.78 -11.42
N SER A 173 24.56 28.92 -12.72
CA SER A 173 23.53 29.81 -13.25
C SER A 173 22.12 29.34 -12.86
N LYS A 174 21.16 30.24 -12.88
CA LYS A 174 19.74 29.91 -12.63
C LYS A 174 19.21 28.89 -13.64
N GLN A 175 19.62 28.97 -14.89
CA GLN A 175 19.27 28.01 -15.93
C GLN A 175 19.82 26.61 -15.62
N GLU A 176 21.07 26.49 -15.16
CA GLU A 176 21.65 25.20 -14.77
C GLU A 176 20.92 24.60 -13.57
N ILE A 177 20.55 25.42 -12.58
CA ILE A 177 19.79 24.99 -11.40
C ILE A 177 18.39 24.51 -11.81
N LEU A 178 17.68 25.26 -12.67
CA LEU A 178 16.35 24.90 -13.15
C LEU A 178 16.38 23.61 -13.98
N ARG A 179 17.34 23.49 -14.89
CA ARG A 179 17.59 22.25 -15.64
C ARG A 179 17.82 21.07 -14.72
N GLY A 180 18.71 21.24 -13.74
CA GLY A 180 18.98 20.20 -12.74
C GLY A 180 17.75 19.82 -11.94
N TYR A 181 16.96 20.80 -11.50
CA TYR A 181 15.70 20.60 -10.80
C TYR A 181 14.68 19.81 -11.62
N LEU A 182 14.45 20.23 -12.88
CA LEU A 182 13.49 19.56 -13.78
C LEU A 182 13.92 18.13 -14.12
N ASN A 183 15.21 17.83 -14.19
CA ASN A 183 15.72 16.50 -14.47
C ASN A 183 15.79 15.58 -13.23
N THR A 184 15.73 16.13 -12.01
CA THR A 184 15.89 15.35 -10.77
C THR A 184 14.64 15.28 -9.92
N SER A 185 13.60 16.03 -10.27
CA SER A 185 12.34 16.06 -9.52
C SER A 185 11.51 14.81 -9.76
N TRP A 186 10.81 14.39 -8.70
CA TRP A 186 9.85 13.30 -8.74
C TRP A 186 8.47 13.81 -9.14
N PHE A 187 7.86 13.21 -10.16
CA PHE A 187 6.55 13.56 -10.67
C PHE A 187 5.47 12.49 -10.43
N GLY A 188 5.80 11.39 -9.78
CA GLY A 188 4.91 10.24 -9.67
C GLY A 188 5.04 9.27 -10.84
N ARG A 189 4.24 8.20 -10.85
CA ARG A 189 4.20 7.16 -11.90
C ARG A 189 5.58 6.61 -12.28
N GLY A 190 6.49 6.47 -11.31
CA GLY A 190 7.86 6.02 -11.56
C GLY A 190 8.74 7.03 -12.30
N SER A 191 8.34 8.30 -12.41
CA SER A 191 8.99 9.29 -13.27
C SER A 191 9.88 10.25 -12.48
N TYR A 192 11.19 10.13 -12.66
CA TYR A 192 12.15 11.16 -12.29
C TYR A 192 12.52 11.99 -13.53
N GLY A 193 12.35 13.29 -13.45
CA GLY A 193 12.61 14.25 -14.51
C GLY A 193 11.41 14.51 -15.42
N ILE A 194 11.41 15.72 -16.01
CA ILE A 194 10.30 16.26 -16.81
C ILE A 194 10.03 15.45 -18.09
N GLN A 195 11.07 14.88 -18.73
CA GLN A 195 10.91 14.06 -19.91
C GLN A 195 10.17 12.76 -19.61
N ALA A 196 10.60 12.06 -18.55
CA ALA A 196 9.94 10.85 -18.10
C ALA A 196 8.49 11.12 -17.67
N ALA A 197 8.26 12.25 -16.98
CA ALA A 197 6.92 12.68 -16.59
C ALA A 197 6.03 12.99 -17.80
N SER A 198 6.55 13.70 -18.81
CA SER A 198 5.81 13.98 -20.05
C SER A 198 5.34 12.69 -20.73
N HIS A 199 6.22 11.70 -20.82
CA HIS A 199 5.86 10.39 -21.36
C HIS A 199 4.84 9.64 -20.50
N ALA A 200 5.02 9.63 -19.18
CA ALA A 200 4.13 8.89 -18.27
C ALA A 200 2.71 9.48 -18.21
N TYR A 201 2.59 10.80 -18.32
CA TYR A 201 1.30 11.48 -18.20
C TYR A 201 0.63 11.77 -19.55
N TYR A 202 1.41 12.07 -20.60
CA TYR A 202 0.86 12.49 -21.90
C TYR A 202 1.37 11.67 -23.09
N GLY A 203 2.47 10.91 -22.93
CA GLY A 203 3.07 10.07 -23.97
C GLY A 203 3.72 10.87 -25.10
N ILE A 204 4.16 12.08 -24.80
CA ILE A 204 4.87 12.98 -25.72
C ILE A 204 6.21 13.41 -25.13
N ASP A 205 7.09 13.94 -25.94
CA ASP A 205 8.34 14.53 -25.47
C ASP A 205 8.07 15.81 -24.67
N ALA A 206 8.95 16.14 -23.73
CA ALA A 206 8.82 17.36 -22.93
C ALA A 206 8.74 18.62 -23.76
N LYS A 207 9.45 18.67 -24.92
CA LYS A 207 9.42 19.79 -25.88
C LYS A 207 8.04 20.07 -26.51
N ASP A 208 7.17 19.05 -26.51
CA ASP A 208 5.85 19.11 -27.14
C ASP A 208 4.74 19.40 -26.12
N LEU A 209 5.09 19.63 -24.85
CA LEU A 209 4.13 20.01 -23.80
C LEU A 209 3.56 21.41 -24.05
N ASN A 210 2.26 21.53 -23.98
CA ASN A 210 1.59 22.84 -23.96
C ASN A 210 1.53 23.44 -22.53
N PRO A 211 1.22 24.74 -22.38
CA PRO A 211 1.16 25.42 -21.08
C PRO A 211 0.21 24.75 -20.08
N SER A 212 -0.91 24.20 -20.54
CA SER A 212 -1.91 23.54 -19.71
C SER A 212 -1.37 22.20 -19.14
N GLN A 213 -0.72 21.41 -19.96
CA GLN A 213 -0.06 20.17 -19.55
C GLN A 213 1.12 20.45 -18.61
N GLY A 214 1.92 21.48 -18.90
CA GLY A 214 2.98 21.96 -18.03
C GLY A 214 2.49 22.32 -16.62
N ALA A 215 1.32 22.98 -16.54
CA ALA A 215 0.71 23.31 -15.25
C ALA A 215 0.26 22.07 -14.45
N VAL A 216 -0.22 21.01 -15.12
CA VAL A 216 -0.52 19.73 -14.43
C VAL A 216 0.76 19.10 -13.89
N LEU A 217 1.82 19.00 -14.70
CA LEU A 217 3.09 18.44 -14.23
C LEU A 217 3.67 19.27 -13.08
N ALA A 218 3.57 20.60 -13.13
CA ALA A 218 3.97 21.47 -12.03
C ALA A 218 3.14 21.25 -10.74
N ALA A 219 1.86 20.87 -10.87
CA ALA A 219 1.02 20.54 -9.71
C ALA A 219 1.51 19.30 -8.98
N LEU A 220 2.05 18.30 -9.70
CA LEU A 220 2.55 17.05 -9.14
C LEU A 220 3.81 17.23 -8.28
N LEU A 221 4.60 18.27 -8.51
CA LEU A 221 5.81 18.56 -7.73
C LEU A 221 5.52 18.82 -6.25
N LYS A 222 4.32 19.27 -5.92
CA LYS A 222 3.88 19.46 -4.53
C LYS A 222 3.72 18.13 -3.78
N GLY A 223 3.36 17.06 -4.48
CA GLY A 223 3.16 15.71 -3.93
C GLY A 223 2.33 14.87 -4.88
N SER A 224 2.98 14.06 -5.70
CA SER A 224 2.31 13.26 -6.74
C SER A 224 1.26 12.29 -6.17
N GLU A 225 1.48 11.75 -4.96
CA GLU A 225 0.55 10.85 -4.27
C GLU A 225 -0.81 11.52 -3.99
N GLN A 226 -0.82 12.85 -3.85
CA GLN A 226 -2.04 13.63 -3.58
C GLN A 226 -2.61 14.33 -4.81
N TYR A 227 -1.77 14.57 -5.85
CA TYR A 227 -2.13 15.38 -7.01
C TYR A 227 -2.13 14.60 -8.33
N ASP A 228 -1.79 13.29 -8.37
CA ASP A 228 -2.00 12.48 -9.58
C ASP A 228 -3.50 12.20 -9.76
N PRO A 229 -4.14 12.75 -10.82
CA PRO A 229 -5.58 12.62 -11.03
C PRO A 229 -6.03 11.19 -11.32
N GLY A 230 -5.11 10.30 -11.71
CA GLY A 230 -5.41 8.89 -11.99
C GLY A 230 -5.54 8.01 -10.75
N LEU A 231 -5.16 8.48 -9.56
CA LEU A 231 -5.17 7.67 -8.35
C LEU A 231 -6.53 7.63 -7.63
N SER A 232 -7.30 8.72 -7.68
CA SER A 232 -8.65 8.80 -7.09
C SER A 232 -9.40 10.07 -7.53
N ASP A 233 -10.73 10.08 -7.38
CA ASP A 233 -11.56 11.27 -7.60
C ASP A 233 -11.16 12.45 -6.72
N ALA A 234 -10.73 12.18 -5.49
CA ALA A 234 -10.25 13.22 -4.58
C ALA A 234 -8.94 13.85 -5.08
N ASN A 235 -8.03 13.03 -5.60
CA ASN A 235 -6.80 13.49 -6.24
C ASN A 235 -7.12 14.30 -7.49
N HIS A 236 -8.04 13.82 -8.33
CA HIS A 236 -8.46 14.53 -9.53
C HIS A 236 -8.98 15.95 -9.19
N ARG A 237 -9.89 16.07 -8.22
CA ARG A 237 -10.38 17.38 -7.77
C ARG A 237 -9.26 18.29 -7.28
N ARG A 238 -8.29 17.75 -6.52
CA ARG A 238 -7.12 18.54 -6.06
C ARG A 238 -6.22 18.96 -7.21
N ALA A 239 -5.99 18.07 -8.18
CA ALA A 239 -5.20 18.36 -9.38
C ALA A 239 -5.84 19.49 -10.19
N VAL A 240 -7.14 19.42 -10.46
CA VAL A 240 -7.89 20.46 -11.19
C VAL A 240 -7.81 21.82 -10.47
N ALA A 241 -8.01 21.84 -9.15
CA ALA A 241 -7.92 23.07 -8.37
C ALA A 241 -6.49 23.67 -8.41
N ARG A 242 -5.47 22.81 -8.25
CA ARG A 242 -4.06 23.25 -8.28
C ARG A 242 -3.64 23.72 -9.68
N TRP A 243 -4.06 23.02 -10.73
CA TRP A 243 -3.84 23.41 -12.13
C TRP A 243 -4.39 24.81 -12.43
N LYS A 244 -5.67 25.08 -12.06
CA LYS A 244 -6.27 26.42 -12.20
C LYS A 244 -5.44 27.47 -11.48
N TRP A 245 -5.10 27.20 -10.22
CA TRP A 245 -4.31 28.13 -9.42
C TRP A 245 -2.93 28.42 -10.05
N ILE A 246 -2.24 27.43 -10.64
CA ILE A 246 -0.94 27.61 -11.29
C ILE A 246 -1.10 28.52 -12.52
N LEU A 247 -2.10 28.28 -13.37
CA LEU A 247 -2.35 29.10 -14.54
C LEU A 247 -2.68 30.56 -14.16
N ASP A 248 -3.54 30.75 -13.15
CA ASP A 248 -3.90 32.09 -12.66
C ASP A 248 -2.69 32.79 -12.03
N ARG A 249 -1.83 32.02 -11.34
CA ARG A 249 -0.60 32.55 -10.75
C ARG A 249 0.42 32.96 -11.79
N GLN A 250 0.51 32.28 -12.93
CA GLN A 250 1.35 32.73 -14.05
C GLN A 250 0.91 34.12 -14.55
N VAL A 251 -0.40 34.39 -14.61
CA VAL A 251 -0.92 35.71 -14.97
C VAL A 251 -0.53 36.76 -13.93
N THR A 252 -0.77 36.46 -12.64
CA THR A 252 -0.47 37.42 -11.56
C THR A 252 1.02 37.72 -11.39
N THR A 253 1.90 36.80 -11.84
CA THR A 253 3.34 36.98 -11.82
C THR A 253 3.93 37.46 -13.15
N GLY A 254 3.09 37.81 -14.12
CA GLY A 254 3.49 38.38 -15.44
C GLY A 254 4.17 37.35 -16.36
N ARG A 255 3.95 36.04 -16.13
CA ARG A 255 4.54 34.93 -16.90
C ARG A 255 3.60 34.38 -17.98
N MET A 256 2.37 34.78 -18.00
CA MET A 256 1.34 34.45 -18.99
C MET A 256 0.39 35.65 -19.16
N SER A 257 -0.06 35.93 -20.39
CA SER A 257 -1.07 36.95 -20.60
C SER A 257 -2.47 36.42 -20.22
N GLN A 258 -3.41 37.35 -20.01
CA GLN A 258 -4.82 36.98 -19.77
C GLN A 258 -5.45 36.29 -20.99
N GLU A 259 -5.12 36.74 -22.22
CA GLU A 259 -5.59 36.14 -23.47
C GLU A 259 -5.07 34.69 -23.61
N GLU A 260 -3.83 34.46 -23.27
CA GLU A 260 -3.25 33.11 -23.27
C GLU A 260 -3.94 32.23 -22.24
N ARG A 261 -4.11 32.71 -21.00
CA ARG A 261 -4.82 31.99 -19.93
C ARG A 261 -6.25 31.60 -20.34
N ALA A 262 -6.95 32.46 -21.06
CA ALA A 262 -8.34 32.23 -21.49
C ALA A 262 -8.49 31.05 -22.47
N LYS A 263 -7.43 30.63 -23.12
CA LYS A 263 -7.41 29.43 -24.00
C LYS A 263 -7.52 28.11 -23.23
N TYR A 264 -7.09 28.08 -21.96
CA TYR A 264 -7.02 26.86 -21.16
C TYR A 264 -8.16 26.78 -20.14
N ARG A 265 -9.36 26.42 -20.62
CA ARG A 265 -10.58 26.32 -19.80
C ARG A 265 -10.83 24.93 -19.26
N THR A 266 -10.37 23.91 -20.00
CA THR A 266 -10.58 22.50 -19.70
C THR A 266 -9.29 21.89 -19.17
N PHE A 267 -9.40 21.09 -18.11
CA PHE A 267 -8.28 20.34 -17.55
C PHE A 267 -7.77 19.34 -18.60
N PRO A 268 -6.46 19.31 -18.87
CA PRO A 268 -5.90 18.37 -19.84
C PRO A 268 -5.72 17.00 -19.18
N GLU A 269 -6.71 16.13 -19.35
CA GLU A 269 -6.69 14.79 -18.74
C GLU A 269 -5.44 14.01 -19.13
N PRO A 270 -4.63 13.54 -18.14
CA PRO A 270 -3.52 12.67 -18.44
C PRO A 270 -3.99 11.29 -18.94
N ARG A 271 -3.09 10.57 -19.59
CA ARG A 271 -3.30 9.17 -19.93
C ARG A 271 -3.59 8.36 -18.67
N GLY A 272 -4.32 7.26 -18.82
CA GLY A 272 -4.48 6.26 -17.76
C GLY A 272 -3.12 5.78 -17.24
N LEU A 273 -3.13 5.21 -16.04
CA LEU A 273 -1.93 4.60 -15.46
C LEU A 273 -1.38 3.53 -16.43
N SER A 274 -0.07 3.48 -16.63
CA SER A 274 0.59 2.46 -17.44
C SER A 274 1.81 1.92 -16.71
N LYS A 275 2.06 0.61 -16.87
CA LYS A 275 3.26 -0.04 -16.34
C LYS A 275 4.24 -0.34 -17.46
N PRO A 276 5.55 -0.36 -17.17
CA PRO A 276 6.56 -0.79 -18.14
C PRO A 276 6.26 -2.21 -18.67
N THR A 277 6.61 -2.48 -19.93
CA THR A 277 6.44 -3.81 -20.53
C THR A 277 7.15 -4.93 -19.77
N SER A 278 8.24 -4.62 -19.06
CA SER A 278 8.91 -5.56 -18.14
C SER A 278 8.01 -6.05 -16.98
N GLN A 279 6.92 -5.35 -16.70
CA GLN A 279 5.92 -5.71 -15.69
C GLN A 279 4.64 -6.30 -16.31
N ALA A 280 4.68 -6.76 -17.57
CA ALA A 280 3.55 -7.41 -18.22
C ALA A 280 3.15 -8.72 -17.51
N GLY A 281 1.95 -9.20 -17.80
CA GLY A 281 1.41 -10.41 -17.20
C GLY A 281 1.21 -10.26 -15.69
N GLN A 282 1.60 -11.29 -14.92
CA GLN A 282 1.47 -11.28 -13.44
C GLN A 282 2.56 -10.49 -12.75
N THR A 283 3.72 -10.29 -13.39
CA THR A 283 4.90 -9.63 -12.77
C THR A 283 4.56 -8.28 -12.15
N GLY A 284 3.76 -7.45 -12.83
CA GLY A 284 3.40 -6.14 -12.31
C GLY A 284 2.52 -6.21 -11.06
N TYR A 285 1.64 -7.20 -10.94
CA TYR A 285 0.83 -7.41 -9.73
C TYR A 285 1.69 -7.91 -8.55
N LEU A 286 2.66 -8.80 -8.82
CA LEU A 286 3.60 -9.28 -7.83
C LEU A 286 4.46 -8.15 -7.26
N VAL A 287 4.98 -7.28 -8.12
CA VAL A 287 5.75 -6.10 -7.73
C VAL A 287 4.90 -5.15 -6.87
N ASP A 288 3.64 -4.89 -7.26
CA ASP A 288 2.75 -4.03 -6.47
C ASP A 288 2.50 -4.58 -5.07
N VAL A 289 2.24 -5.88 -4.96
CA VAL A 289 2.04 -6.55 -3.66
C VAL A 289 3.32 -6.48 -2.83
N ALA A 290 4.48 -6.81 -3.40
CA ALA A 290 5.76 -6.69 -2.69
C ALA A 290 5.99 -5.25 -2.18
N ASN A 291 5.77 -4.23 -3.02
CA ASN A 291 5.91 -2.83 -2.64
C ASN A 291 4.93 -2.40 -1.54
N LYS A 292 3.69 -2.91 -1.57
CA LYS A 292 2.70 -2.66 -0.52
C LYS A 292 3.19 -3.14 0.85
N PHE A 293 3.75 -4.37 0.90
CA PHE A 293 4.31 -4.92 2.12
C PHE A 293 5.58 -4.17 2.55
N ILE A 294 6.52 -3.89 1.63
CA ILE A 294 7.72 -3.10 1.92
C ILE A 294 7.33 -1.76 2.55
N LYS A 295 6.39 -1.02 1.96
CA LYS A 295 5.95 0.27 2.51
C LYS A 295 5.34 0.16 3.90
N ALA A 296 4.54 -0.86 4.13
CA ALA A 296 3.92 -1.11 5.43
C ALA A 296 4.95 -1.46 6.51
N ASP A 297 5.97 -2.24 6.15
CA ASP A 297 6.96 -2.76 7.09
C ASP A 297 8.12 -1.78 7.37
N THR A 298 8.52 -1.00 6.35
CA THR A 298 9.71 -0.13 6.43
C THR A 298 9.40 1.36 6.50
N GLY A 299 8.16 1.76 6.18
CA GLY A 299 7.78 3.16 6.03
C GLY A 299 8.33 3.85 4.77
N LEU A 300 9.00 3.11 3.86
CA LEU A 300 9.51 3.66 2.61
C LEU A 300 8.36 4.16 1.73
N THR A 301 8.57 5.31 1.12
CA THR A 301 7.64 5.92 0.15
C THR A 301 7.83 5.37 -1.27
N ASP A 302 6.83 5.52 -2.14
CA ASP A 302 6.97 5.20 -3.57
C ASP A 302 8.12 5.94 -4.23
N LYS A 303 8.38 7.18 -3.81
CA LYS A 303 9.51 8.00 -4.27
C LYS A 303 10.86 7.38 -3.91
N GLU A 304 11.00 6.83 -2.71
CA GLU A 304 12.23 6.17 -2.26
C GLU A 304 12.44 4.86 -2.98
N LEU A 305 11.40 4.04 -3.13
CA LEU A 305 11.45 2.81 -3.90
C LEU A 305 11.78 3.05 -5.37
N ALA A 306 11.19 4.08 -5.98
CA ALA A 306 11.43 4.45 -7.37
C ALA A 306 12.86 4.96 -7.64
N ARG A 307 13.62 5.37 -6.60
CA ARG A 307 15.06 5.68 -6.75
C ARG A 307 15.89 4.47 -7.14
N GLY A 308 15.41 3.28 -6.83
CA GLY A 308 16.09 2.05 -7.20
C GLY A 308 17.26 1.66 -6.28
N GLY A 309 18.09 0.74 -6.74
CA GLY A 309 19.23 0.23 -5.99
C GLY A 309 18.88 -0.81 -4.94
N TYR A 310 17.63 -1.27 -4.90
CA TYR A 310 17.18 -2.30 -3.96
C TYR A 310 17.32 -3.69 -4.57
N ARG A 311 17.70 -4.65 -3.75
CA ARG A 311 17.63 -6.09 -4.04
C ARG A 311 16.58 -6.68 -3.13
N ILE A 312 15.46 -7.14 -3.71
CA ILE A 312 14.22 -7.51 -3.01
C ILE A 312 13.97 -8.99 -3.26
N HIS A 313 14.16 -9.82 -2.24
CA HIS A 313 13.86 -11.24 -2.29
C HIS A 313 12.42 -11.44 -1.84
N THR A 314 11.59 -11.94 -2.74
CA THR A 314 10.17 -12.16 -2.50
C THR A 314 9.89 -13.59 -2.04
N THR A 315 8.67 -13.82 -1.58
CA THR A 315 8.13 -15.15 -1.25
C THR A 315 7.52 -15.86 -2.45
N PHE A 316 7.38 -15.15 -3.59
CA PHE A 316 6.67 -15.68 -4.75
C PHE A 316 7.43 -16.83 -5.40
N ASP A 317 6.74 -17.95 -5.56
CA ASP A 317 7.22 -19.12 -6.28
C ASP A 317 6.87 -18.97 -7.77
N LYS A 318 7.87 -19.09 -8.62
CA LYS A 318 7.74 -18.90 -10.06
C LYS A 318 6.81 -19.93 -10.69
N GLU A 319 6.99 -21.20 -10.35
CA GLU A 319 6.22 -22.29 -10.95
C GLU A 319 4.77 -22.28 -10.43
N ARG A 320 4.56 -22.08 -9.15
CA ARG A 320 3.22 -21.93 -8.57
C ARG A 320 2.47 -20.75 -9.17
N THR A 321 3.14 -19.62 -9.39
CA THR A 321 2.53 -18.43 -10.03
C THR A 321 2.12 -18.76 -11.49
N HIS A 322 2.99 -19.39 -12.27
CA HIS A 322 2.67 -19.78 -13.64
C HIS A 322 1.56 -20.83 -13.72
N ARG A 323 1.54 -21.80 -12.81
CA ARG A 323 0.46 -22.81 -12.74
C ARG A 323 -0.88 -22.17 -12.42
N LEU A 324 -0.91 -21.23 -11.45
CA LEU A 324 -2.13 -20.51 -11.10
C LEU A 324 -2.63 -19.66 -12.27
N GLU A 325 -1.73 -18.94 -12.92
CA GLU A 325 -2.06 -18.16 -14.11
C GLU A 325 -2.63 -19.05 -15.24
N LYS A 326 -1.98 -20.19 -15.50
CA LYS A 326 -2.44 -21.17 -16.49
C LYS A 326 -3.82 -21.71 -16.15
N ALA A 327 -4.05 -22.12 -14.91
CA ALA A 327 -5.33 -22.64 -14.45
C ALA A 327 -6.48 -21.64 -14.68
N VAL A 328 -6.26 -20.35 -14.33
CA VAL A 328 -7.26 -19.29 -14.58
C VAL A 328 -7.47 -19.09 -16.09
N LYS A 329 -6.41 -19.02 -16.88
CA LYS A 329 -6.49 -18.81 -18.34
C LYS A 329 -7.22 -19.96 -19.04
N ASP A 330 -6.94 -21.20 -18.66
CA ASP A 330 -7.56 -22.38 -19.25
C ASP A 330 -9.06 -22.42 -18.92
N VAL A 331 -9.44 -22.29 -17.66
CA VAL A 331 -10.85 -22.24 -17.25
C VAL A 331 -11.59 -21.09 -17.92
N ARG A 332 -10.98 -19.91 -18.00
CA ARG A 332 -11.56 -18.74 -18.67
C ARG A 332 -11.77 -19.02 -20.16
N ARG A 333 -10.77 -19.54 -20.88
CA ARG A 333 -10.84 -19.87 -22.30
C ARG A 333 -11.95 -20.87 -22.61
N ASP A 334 -12.07 -21.90 -21.77
CA ASP A 334 -12.98 -23.02 -22.03
C ASP A 334 -14.43 -22.70 -21.64
N THR A 335 -14.65 -21.65 -20.82
CA THR A 335 -15.97 -21.39 -20.22
C THR A 335 -16.54 -20.02 -20.55
N ILE A 336 -15.71 -18.97 -20.68
CA ILE A 336 -16.13 -17.57 -20.84
C ILE A 336 -16.05 -17.16 -22.31
N ASP A 337 -17.19 -16.84 -22.91
CA ASP A 337 -17.28 -16.41 -24.31
C ASP A 337 -18.19 -15.18 -24.46
N PRO A 338 -17.61 -13.95 -24.34
CA PRO A 338 -18.36 -12.71 -24.47
C PRO A 338 -19.06 -12.52 -25.84
N LYS A 339 -18.57 -13.21 -26.89
CA LYS A 339 -19.20 -13.13 -28.21
C LYS A 339 -20.49 -13.92 -28.29
N LYS A 340 -20.60 -15.01 -27.51
CA LYS A 340 -21.80 -15.83 -27.44
C LYS A 340 -22.78 -15.40 -26.37
N ARG A 341 -22.28 -14.82 -25.27
CA ARG A 341 -23.09 -14.50 -24.08
C ARG A 341 -22.73 -13.12 -23.52
N ALA A 342 -23.69 -12.22 -23.51
CA ALA A 342 -23.52 -10.89 -22.93
C ALA A 342 -23.19 -10.93 -21.42
N ALA A 343 -23.61 -11.99 -20.71
CA ALA A 343 -23.29 -12.23 -19.32
C ALA A 343 -21.80 -12.46 -19.08
N ASP A 344 -21.05 -12.91 -20.09
CA ASP A 344 -19.62 -13.18 -20.00
C ASP A 344 -18.74 -11.92 -20.17
N ASN A 345 -19.36 -10.76 -20.49
CA ASN A 345 -18.63 -9.51 -20.53
C ASN A 345 -18.18 -9.09 -19.14
N TYR A 346 -16.97 -8.57 -19.06
CA TYR A 346 -16.40 -8.00 -17.82
C TYR A 346 -16.18 -9.02 -16.68
N VAL A 347 -16.08 -10.31 -17.01
CA VAL A 347 -15.73 -11.34 -16.03
C VAL A 347 -14.26 -11.22 -15.68
N GLU A 348 -13.99 -11.09 -14.39
CA GLU A 348 -12.67 -10.98 -13.79
C GLU A 348 -12.44 -12.10 -12.77
N PHE A 349 -11.17 -12.52 -12.67
CA PHE A 349 -10.71 -13.46 -11.66
C PHE A 349 -9.62 -12.82 -10.81
N GLY A 350 -9.61 -13.15 -9.53
CA GLY A 350 -8.53 -12.88 -8.61
C GLY A 350 -8.19 -14.15 -7.84
N ALA A 351 -6.90 -14.42 -7.60
CA ALA A 351 -6.53 -15.56 -6.78
C ALA A 351 -5.23 -15.30 -6.02
N ALA A 352 -5.09 -15.92 -4.85
CA ALA A 352 -3.87 -15.87 -4.05
C ALA A 352 -3.66 -17.17 -3.29
N SER A 353 -2.39 -17.58 -3.12
CA SER A 353 -1.96 -18.76 -2.41
C SER A 353 -1.04 -18.36 -1.26
N VAL A 354 -1.35 -18.78 -0.03
CA VAL A 354 -0.63 -18.44 1.21
C VAL A 354 -0.26 -19.71 1.94
N LEU A 355 0.99 -19.83 2.40
CA LEU A 355 1.45 -20.97 3.17
C LEU A 355 0.94 -20.91 4.61
N PRO A 356 0.31 -21.98 5.12
CA PRO A 356 -0.19 -22.03 6.51
C PRO A 356 0.92 -21.89 7.55
N LYS A 357 2.10 -22.45 7.29
CA LYS A 357 3.21 -22.52 8.25
C LYS A 357 3.80 -21.16 8.64
N ASP A 358 3.79 -20.17 7.74
CA ASP A 358 4.52 -18.91 7.96
C ASP A 358 3.85 -17.68 7.34
N GLY A 359 2.70 -17.81 6.66
CA GLY A 359 1.99 -16.71 6.04
C GLY A 359 2.61 -16.21 4.72
N ALA A 360 3.61 -16.92 4.15
CA ALA A 360 4.24 -16.50 2.89
C ALA A 360 3.25 -16.54 1.72
N ILE A 361 3.13 -15.44 0.97
CA ILE A 361 2.34 -15.39 -0.27
C ILE A 361 3.20 -16.01 -1.37
N VAL A 362 2.84 -17.21 -1.85
CA VAL A 362 3.65 -17.95 -2.82
C VAL A 362 3.20 -17.80 -4.27
N ALA A 363 1.92 -17.49 -4.49
CA ALA A 363 1.41 -17.21 -5.84
C ALA A 363 0.23 -16.25 -5.78
N LEU A 364 0.02 -15.50 -6.85
CA LEU A 364 -1.19 -14.71 -7.05
C LEU A 364 -1.52 -14.56 -8.53
N TYR A 365 -2.80 -14.32 -8.81
CA TYR A 365 -3.32 -13.92 -10.11
C TYR A 365 -4.12 -12.63 -9.93
N GLY A 366 -3.58 -11.53 -10.43
CA GLY A 366 -4.18 -10.19 -10.26
C GLY A 366 -5.05 -9.71 -11.42
N GLY A 367 -5.10 -10.47 -12.52
CA GLY A 367 -5.80 -10.09 -13.74
C GLY A 367 -5.09 -10.60 -14.99
N ALA A 368 -5.60 -10.28 -16.17
CA ALA A 368 -5.05 -10.81 -17.43
C ALA A 368 -3.63 -10.30 -17.73
N ASP A 369 -3.38 -9.02 -17.50
CA ASP A 369 -2.08 -8.36 -17.73
C ASP A 369 -2.01 -7.03 -16.98
N ALA A 370 -1.03 -6.90 -16.11
CA ALA A 370 -0.84 -5.72 -15.27
C ALA A 370 -0.56 -4.42 -16.05
N THR A 371 -0.14 -4.51 -17.31
CA THR A 371 0.06 -3.34 -18.18
C THR A 371 -1.22 -2.83 -18.83
N ARG A 372 -2.28 -3.61 -18.79
CA ARG A 372 -3.59 -3.29 -19.41
C ARG A 372 -4.72 -3.20 -18.38
N HIS A 373 -4.61 -3.98 -17.31
CA HIS A 373 -5.57 -4.01 -16.20
C HIS A 373 -4.83 -3.70 -14.91
N PHE A 374 -4.95 -2.45 -14.43
CA PHE A 374 -4.13 -1.94 -13.31
C PHE A 374 -4.61 -2.38 -11.95
N SER A 375 -5.91 -2.67 -11.81
CA SER A 375 -6.48 -3.17 -10.56
C SER A 375 -6.01 -4.60 -10.30
N ASN A 376 -5.41 -4.84 -9.14
CA ASN A 376 -5.04 -6.18 -8.72
C ASN A 376 -6.25 -6.90 -8.13
N ASN A 377 -6.86 -7.80 -8.89
CA ASN A 377 -8.04 -8.55 -8.47
C ASN A 377 -7.77 -9.48 -7.26
N ALA A 378 -6.51 -9.86 -7.02
CA ALA A 378 -6.13 -10.64 -5.84
C ALA A 378 -6.11 -9.80 -4.55
N ASP A 379 -5.95 -8.47 -4.67
CA ASP A 379 -5.85 -7.53 -3.54
C ASP A 379 -6.99 -6.50 -3.50
N THR A 380 -8.05 -6.67 -4.31
CA THR A 380 -9.22 -5.78 -4.30
C THR A 380 -10.07 -6.00 -3.05
N THR A 381 -10.65 -4.91 -2.52
CA THR A 381 -11.61 -4.91 -1.41
C THR A 381 -13.02 -4.53 -1.86
N ALA A 382 -13.35 -4.77 -3.14
CA ALA A 382 -14.65 -4.46 -3.73
C ALA A 382 -15.55 -5.69 -3.88
N VAL A 383 -15.06 -6.90 -3.55
CA VAL A 383 -15.75 -8.17 -3.84
C VAL A 383 -16.27 -8.79 -2.55
N PRO A 384 -17.60 -8.84 -2.32
CA PRO A 384 -18.16 -9.43 -1.11
C PRO A 384 -17.77 -10.90 -0.95
N ALA A 385 -17.44 -11.30 0.29
CA ALA A 385 -17.03 -12.67 0.60
C ALA A 385 -18.17 -13.68 0.49
N GLY A 386 -19.42 -13.24 0.71
CA GLY A 386 -20.57 -14.12 0.69
C GLY A 386 -20.43 -15.28 1.68
N SER A 387 -20.87 -16.48 1.27
CA SER A 387 -20.83 -17.66 2.14
C SER A 387 -19.41 -18.05 2.59
N ALA A 388 -18.35 -17.55 1.96
CA ALA A 388 -16.98 -17.75 2.43
C ALA A 388 -16.67 -17.03 3.76
N PHE A 389 -17.55 -16.16 4.22
CA PHE A 389 -17.45 -15.54 5.56
C PHE A 389 -18.04 -16.42 6.68
N LYS A 390 -18.96 -17.33 6.35
CA LYS A 390 -19.68 -18.16 7.33
C LYS A 390 -18.81 -19.01 8.26
N PRO A 391 -17.63 -19.54 7.84
CA PRO A 391 -16.74 -20.25 8.75
C PRO A 391 -16.25 -19.44 9.95
N PHE A 392 -16.13 -18.11 9.81
CA PHE A 392 -15.80 -17.24 10.95
C PHE A 392 -16.95 -17.16 11.96
N VAL A 393 -18.20 -17.16 11.48
CA VAL A 393 -19.38 -17.24 12.36
C VAL A 393 -19.41 -18.58 13.08
N LEU A 394 -19.14 -19.69 12.38
CA LEU A 394 -19.06 -21.02 12.98
C LEU A 394 -17.92 -21.10 14.01
N ALA A 395 -16.74 -20.57 13.71
CA ALA A 395 -15.62 -20.50 14.64
C ALA A 395 -15.99 -19.69 15.91
N THR A 396 -16.63 -18.53 15.73
CA THR A 396 -17.09 -17.70 16.87
C THR A 396 -18.09 -18.44 17.76
N ALA A 397 -18.97 -19.26 17.17
CA ALA A 397 -19.92 -20.05 17.92
C ALA A 397 -19.27 -21.19 18.74
N LEU A 398 -18.13 -21.69 18.27
CA LEU A 398 -17.38 -22.77 18.90
C LEU A 398 -16.36 -22.28 19.92
N GLN A 399 -15.75 -21.11 19.68
CA GLN A 399 -14.72 -20.54 20.53
C GLN A 399 -15.33 -20.08 21.86
N ARG A 400 -14.74 -20.54 22.97
CA ARG A 400 -15.12 -20.05 24.30
C ARG A 400 -14.67 -18.60 24.48
N PRO A 401 -15.33 -17.80 25.33
CA PRO A 401 -14.76 -16.52 25.77
C PRO A 401 -13.45 -16.76 26.53
N ASP A 402 -12.48 -15.86 26.40
CA ASP A 402 -11.18 -15.93 27.12
C ASP A 402 -11.30 -15.70 28.63
N ASP A 403 -12.50 -15.42 29.11
CA ASP A 403 -12.77 -15.31 30.52
C ASP A 403 -12.93 -16.74 31.10
N ASP A 404 -12.06 -17.13 32.02
CA ASP A 404 -12.08 -18.41 32.74
C ASP A 404 -13.36 -18.62 33.60
N SER A 405 -14.36 -17.77 33.46
CA SER A 405 -15.64 -17.93 34.10
C SER A 405 -16.36 -19.16 33.54
N PRO A 406 -16.77 -20.11 34.38
CA PRO A 406 -17.59 -21.21 33.92
C PRO A 406 -18.87 -20.65 33.28
N ASP A 407 -19.21 -21.14 32.10
CA ASP A 407 -20.47 -20.81 31.42
C ASP A 407 -21.63 -20.81 32.42
N THR A 408 -22.40 -19.73 32.47
CA THR A 408 -23.67 -19.79 33.15
C THR A 408 -24.55 -20.87 32.47
N ALA A 409 -25.42 -21.51 33.22
CA ALA A 409 -26.33 -22.50 32.66
C ALA A 409 -27.12 -21.96 31.47
N GLU A 410 -27.39 -20.66 31.43
CA GLU A 410 -28.05 -19.94 30.37
C GLU A 410 -27.17 -19.78 29.11
N GLN A 411 -25.89 -19.43 29.25
CA GLN A 411 -24.93 -19.37 28.16
C GLN A 411 -24.68 -20.75 27.54
N ALA A 412 -24.61 -21.79 28.38
CA ALA A 412 -24.48 -23.18 27.92
C ALA A 412 -25.76 -23.67 27.21
N ALA A 413 -26.94 -23.23 27.66
CA ALA A 413 -28.20 -23.53 27.03
C ALA A 413 -28.37 -22.82 25.69
N ASP A 414 -27.95 -21.57 25.59
CA ASP A 414 -27.99 -20.80 24.35
C ASP A 414 -27.00 -21.34 23.30
N ARG A 415 -25.80 -21.77 23.69
CA ARG A 415 -24.89 -22.50 22.79
C ARG A 415 -25.50 -23.81 22.29
N ARG A 416 -26.19 -24.56 23.13
CA ARG A 416 -26.92 -25.77 22.69
C ARG A 416 -28.06 -25.43 21.74
N LYS A 417 -28.76 -24.30 21.91
CA LYS A 417 -29.82 -23.83 21.01
C LYS A 417 -29.30 -23.40 19.64
N ILE A 418 -28.12 -22.70 19.56
CA ILE A 418 -27.44 -22.39 18.31
C ILE A 418 -27.11 -23.69 17.58
N GLY A 419 -26.79 -24.75 18.31
CA GLY A 419 -26.60 -26.12 17.84
C GLY A 419 -25.51 -26.22 16.78
N PHE A 420 -24.27 -26.55 17.20
CA PHE A 420 -23.14 -26.81 16.29
C PHE A 420 -23.53 -27.63 15.06
N GLY A 421 -24.30 -28.74 15.27
CA GLY A 421 -24.80 -29.57 14.18
C GLY A 421 -25.74 -28.84 13.22
N ASN A 422 -26.45 -27.81 13.71
CA ASN A 422 -27.32 -27.00 12.87
C ASN A 422 -26.55 -26.01 12.01
N LEU A 423 -25.53 -25.31 12.56
CA LEU A 423 -24.67 -24.40 11.79
C LEU A 423 -23.78 -25.16 10.81
N MET A 424 -23.21 -26.29 11.21
CA MET A 424 -22.46 -27.17 10.32
C MET A 424 -23.36 -27.70 9.18
N GLY A 425 -24.53 -28.19 9.49
CA GLY A 425 -25.49 -28.63 8.48
C GLY A 425 -25.96 -27.49 7.56
N ALA A 426 -26.14 -26.29 8.10
CA ALA A 426 -26.49 -25.10 7.34
C ALA A 426 -25.32 -24.65 6.41
N LEU A 427 -24.06 -24.73 6.87
CA LEU A 427 -22.89 -24.45 6.05
C LEU A 427 -22.84 -25.41 4.85
N MET A 428 -22.96 -26.72 5.11
CA MET A 428 -22.95 -27.75 4.09
C MET A 428 -24.11 -27.64 3.08
N LYS A 429 -25.27 -27.12 3.49
CA LYS A 429 -26.44 -26.91 2.64
C LYS A 429 -26.53 -25.49 2.08
N ALA A 430 -25.52 -24.66 2.30
CA ALA A 430 -25.47 -23.24 1.92
C ALA A 430 -26.68 -22.41 2.43
N GLN A 431 -27.27 -22.78 3.57
CA GLN A 431 -28.41 -22.08 4.17
C GLN A 431 -27.93 -20.78 4.84
N SER A 432 -28.74 -19.71 4.75
CA SER A 432 -28.43 -18.40 5.34
C SER A 432 -29.13 -18.13 6.68
N PRO A 433 -30.41 -18.52 6.91
CA PRO A 433 -31.12 -18.14 8.12
C PRO A 433 -30.44 -18.54 9.44
N PRO A 434 -29.85 -19.74 9.59
CA PRO A 434 -29.17 -20.10 10.84
C PRO A 434 -27.98 -19.20 11.17
N PHE A 435 -27.28 -18.68 10.15
CA PHE A 435 -26.13 -17.75 10.34
C PHE A 435 -26.58 -16.36 10.75
N VAL A 436 -27.70 -15.86 10.24
CA VAL A 436 -28.33 -14.61 10.70
C VAL A 436 -28.72 -14.72 12.17
N GLN A 437 -29.38 -15.82 12.55
CA GLN A 437 -29.77 -16.07 13.93
C GLN A 437 -28.55 -16.18 14.86
N ALA A 438 -27.52 -16.91 14.44
CA ALA A 438 -26.25 -17.00 15.18
C ALA A 438 -25.59 -15.63 15.37
N GLY A 439 -25.61 -14.78 14.33
CA GLY A 439 -25.10 -13.42 14.43
C GLY A 439 -25.79 -12.56 15.48
N GLN A 440 -27.10 -12.68 15.59
CA GLN A 440 -27.88 -11.98 16.62
C GLN A 440 -27.59 -12.48 18.04
N GLN A 441 -27.34 -13.78 18.18
CA GLN A 441 -27.09 -14.42 19.49
C GLN A 441 -25.64 -14.26 19.97
N LEU A 442 -24.69 -14.34 19.05
CA LEU A 442 -23.24 -14.23 19.36
C LEU A 442 -22.76 -12.79 19.51
N GLY A 443 -23.46 -11.83 18.89
CA GLY A 443 -23.01 -10.45 18.73
C GLY A 443 -22.13 -10.27 17.46
N LEU A 444 -22.49 -9.28 16.66
CA LEU A 444 -21.81 -9.01 15.38
C LEU A 444 -20.38 -8.52 15.56
N GLU A 445 -20.12 -7.75 16.64
CA GLU A 445 -18.79 -7.29 17.02
C GLU A 445 -17.84 -8.46 17.25
N ARG A 446 -18.27 -9.47 18.00
CA ARG A 446 -17.47 -10.64 18.32
C ARG A 446 -17.08 -11.43 17.07
N ILE A 447 -18.04 -11.59 16.12
CA ILE A 447 -17.78 -12.23 14.83
C ILE A 447 -16.79 -11.43 14.01
N ARG A 448 -16.94 -10.10 13.98
CA ARG A 448 -15.99 -9.20 13.30
C ARG A 448 -14.60 -9.31 13.90
N ASP A 449 -14.49 -9.26 15.23
CA ASP A 449 -13.22 -9.22 15.93
C ASP A 449 -12.46 -10.54 15.73
N LEU A 450 -13.11 -11.69 15.85
CA LEU A 450 -12.50 -12.97 15.51
C LEU A 450 -12.07 -13.06 14.04
N ALA A 451 -12.87 -12.54 13.10
CA ALA A 451 -12.49 -12.52 11.68
C ALA A 451 -11.27 -11.63 11.43
N VAL A 452 -11.13 -10.53 12.17
CA VAL A 452 -9.96 -9.63 12.12
C VAL A 452 -8.73 -10.30 12.74
N GLU A 453 -8.87 -10.95 13.89
CA GLU A 453 -7.79 -11.72 14.53
C GLU A 453 -7.30 -12.86 13.64
N ALA A 454 -8.22 -13.52 12.92
CA ALA A 454 -7.88 -14.52 11.90
C ALA A 454 -7.23 -13.93 10.62
N GLY A 455 -7.00 -12.61 10.54
CA GLY A 455 -6.21 -11.96 9.49
C GLY A 455 -6.98 -11.12 8.48
N LEU A 456 -8.30 -10.97 8.61
CA LEU A 456 -9.05 -10.04 7.79
C LEU A 456 -8.80 -8.59 8.24
N ARG A 457 -8.84 -7.64 7.31
CA ARG A 457 -8.64 -6.23 7.62
C ARG A 457 -9.93 -5.57 8.09
N LYS A 458 -9.87 -4.80 9.18
CA LYS A 458 -11.03 -4.06 9.71
C LYS A 458 -11.64 -3.11 8.68
N GLU A 459 -10.80 -2.52 7.83
CA GLU A 459 -11.20 -1.60 6.76
C GLU A 459 -11.99 -2.29 5.64
N SER A 460 -11.94 -3.62 5.54
CA SER A 460 -12.72 -4.42 4.59
C SER A 460 -14.02 -4.98 5.16
N MET A 461 -14.29 -4.71 6.45
CA MET A 461 -15.53 -5.15 7.09
C MET A 461 -16.69 -4.24 6.71
N ALA A 462 -17.83 -4.85 6.41
CA ALA A 462 -19.10 -4.15 6.19
C ALA A 462 -19.65 -3.58 7.52
N PRO A 463 -20.61 -2.64 7.47
CA PRO A 463 -21.37 -2.24 8.63
C PRO A 463 -22.00 -3.45 9.36
N LEU A 464 -22.07 -3.39 10.69
CA LEU A 464 -22.58 -4.46 11.53
C LEU A 464 -24.12 -4.48 11.49
N GLU A 465 -24.64 -4.97 10.38
CA GLU A 465 -26.08 -5.14 10.14
C GLU A 465 -26.48 -6.63 10.20
N GLN A 466 -27.77 -6.91 10.18
CA GLN A 466 -28.32 -8.28 10.25
C GLN A 466 -27.73 -9.23 9.20
N THR A 467 -27.31 -8.72 8.05
CA THR A 467 -26.73 -9.48 6.93
C THR A 467 -25.22 -9.68 7.04
N PHE A 468 -24.55 -9.03 7.99
CA PHE A 468 -23.10 -9.12 8.20
C PHE A 468 -22.60 -10.58 8.28
N PRO A 469 -23.26 -11.51 9.01
CA PRO A 469 -22.82 -12.92 9.08
C PRO A 469 -22.90 -13.68 7.75
N LEU A 470 -23.59 -13.11 6.75
CA LEU A 470 -23.71 -13.69 5.41
C LEU A 470 -22.56 -13.31 4.48
N GLY A 471 -21.63 -12.44 4.94
CA GLY A 471 -20.43 -12.07 4.20
C GLY A 471 -20.60 -10.87 3.28
N THR A 472 -21.29 -9.83 3.75
CA THR A 472 -21.33 -8.52 3.08
C THR A 472 -19.99 -7.80 3.07
N SER A 473 -19.06 -8.18 3.96
CA SER A 473 -17.68 -7.72 3.98
C SER A 473 -16.92 -8.13 2.71
N ALA A 474 -15.98 -7.28 2.28
CA ALA A 474 -15.25 -7.44 1.02
C ALA A 474 -13.72 -7.57 1.22
N PRO A 475 -13.23 -8.62 1.89
CA PRO A 475 -11.79 -8.87 2.03
C PRO A 475 -11.17 -9.31 0.70
N SER A 476 -9.89 -9.01 0.49
CA SER A 476 -9.16 -9.45 -0.70
C SER A 476 -8.89 -10.97 -0.70
N ALA A 477 -8.60 -11.54 -1.89
CA ALA A 477 -8.25 -12.95 -2.01
C ALA A 477 -6.99 -13.31 -1.20
N ILE A 478 -6.01 -12.40 -1.13
CA ILE A 478 -4.82 -12.56 -0.27
C ILE A 478 -5.25 -12.71 1.20
N ARG A 479 -6.14 -11.85 1.68
CA ARG A 479 -6.60 -11.87 3.07
C ARG A 479 -7.48 -13.07 3.38
N MET A 480 -8.33 -13.46 2.44
CA MET A 480 -9.15 -14.68 2.60
C MET A 480 -8.29 -15.95 2.61
N ALA A 481 -7.31 -16.07 1.71
CA ALA A 481 -6.38 -17.20 1.74
C ALA A 481 -5.63 -17.26 3.07
N SER A 482 -5.09 -16.12 3.55
CA SER A 482 -4.39 -16.00 4.82
C SER A 482 -5.29 -16.36 6.02
N ALA A 483 -6.49 -15.82 6.08
CA ALA A 483 -7.40 -16.09 7.20
C ALA A 483 -7.81 -17.57 7.28
N TYR A 484 -7.95 -18.23 6.13
CA TYR A 484 -8.27 -19.67 6.09
C TYR A 484 -7.08 -20.56 6.48
N THR A 485 -5.83 -20.06 6.40
CA THR A 485 -4.69 -20.80 6.97
C THR A 485 -4.85 -21.05 8.47
N THR A 486 -5.55 -20.17 9.19
CA THR A 486 -5.84 -20.33 10.62
C THR A 486 -6.62 -21.62 10.90
N PHE A 487 -7.60 -21.95 10.07
CA PHE A 487 -8.34 -23.21 10.20
C PHE A 487 -7.47 -24.41 9.84
N ALA A 488 -6.63 -24.29 8.81
CA ALA A 488 -5.75 -25.38 8.36
C ALA A 488 -4.54 -25.59 9.26
N ASN A 489 -4.16 -24.62 10.11
CA ASN A 489 -2.96 -24.63 10.94
C ASN A 489 -3.28 -24.73 12.45
N GLY A 490 -4.30 -25.47 12.82
CA GLY A 490 -4.65 -25.70 14.23
C GLY A 490 -4.98 -24.44 15.03
N GLY A 491 -5.51 -23.40 14.37
CA GLY A 491 -5.88 -22.14 15.00
C GLY A 491 -4.77 -21.08 15.05
N LEU A 492 -3.55 -21.43 14.59
CA LEU A 492 -2.45 -20.49 14.47
C LEU A 492 -2.61 -19.62 13.22
N HIS A 493 -2.60 -18.31 13.38
CA HIS A 493 -2.57 -17.33 12.30
C HIS A 493 -1.19 -16.69 12.17
N THR A 494 -0.72 -16.54 10.94
CA THR A 494 0.45 -15.72 10.63
C THR A 494 0.06 -14.69 9.57
N ASP A 495 0.27 -13.41 9.87
CA ASP A 495 -0.02 -12.34 8.91
C ASP A 495 0.72 -12.57 7.59
N PRO A 496 0.06 -12.41 6.43
CA PRO A 496 0.69 -12.65 5.15
C PRO A 496 1.80 -11.64 4.88
N TYR A 497 2.86 -12.11 4.22
CA TYR A 497 3.97 -11.28 3.77
C TYR A 497 4.47 -11.71 2.39
N ALA A 498 5.12 -10.78 1.69
CA ALA A 498 5.58 -10.98 0.30
C ALA A 498 7.09 -10.83 0.13
N VAL A 499 7.83 -10.37 1.15
CA VAL A 499 9.28 -10.09 1.07
C VAL A 499 10.00 -10.72 2.26
N THR A 500 11.03 -11.51 1.96
CA THR A 500 11.85 -12.20 2.97
C THR A 500 13.07 -11.40 3.37
N ARG A 501 13.65 -10.65 2.43
CA ARG A 501 14.86 -9.86 2.62
C ARG A 501 14.90 -8.71 1.62
N MET A 502 15.38 -7.57 2.07
CA MET A 502 15.63 -6.40 1.23
C MET A 502 16.98 -5.78 1.58
N THR A 503 17.78 -5.47 0.57
CA THR A 503 19.04 -4.75 0.76
C THR A 503 19.10 -3.52 -0.13
N HIS A 504 19.80 -2.49 0.33
CA HIS A 504 20.10 -1.29 -0.42
C HIS A 504 21.60 -0.99 -0.29
N ASN A 505 22.31 -0.88 -1.42
CA ASN A 505 23.77 -0.70 -1.44
C ASN A 505 24.52 -1.76 -0.58
N GLY A 506 24.07 -3.02 -0.63
CA GLY A 506 24.65 -4.14 0.10
C GLY A 506 24.31 -4.21 1.60
N LYS A 507 23.57 -3.23 2.15
CA LYS A 507 23.12 -3.22 3.55
C LYS A 507 21.67 -3.66 3.67
N ASN A 508 21.36 -4.42 4.71
CA ASN A 508 19.97 -4.81 4.99
C ASN A 508 19.10 -3.58 5.30
N VAL A 509 17.90 -3.56 4.74
CA VAL A 509 16.86 -2.58 5.07
C VAL A 509 16.13 -3.09 6.32
N PRO A 510 16.09 -2.30 7.42
CA PRO A 510 15.38 -2.70 8.63
C PRO A 510 13.86 -2.73 8.41
N GLY A 511 13.17 -3.51 9.25
CA GLY A 511 11.71 -3.65 9.20
C GLY A 511 11.20 -4.84 8.39
N VAL A 512 11.98 -5.33 7.41
CA VAL A 512 11.62 -6.54 6.65
C VAL A 512 12.00 -7.78 7.47
N HIS A 513 10.99 -8.51 7.93
CA HIS A 513 11.17 -9.73 8.73
C HIS A 513 9.99 -10.69 8.54
N ARG A 514 10.22 -11.96 8.89
CA ARG A 514 9.14 -12.94 8.94
C ARG A 514 8.20 -12.60 10.08
N ARG A 515 6.92 -12.95 9.90
CA ARG A 515 5.90 -12.78 10.93
C ARG A 515 5.91 -13.97 11.89
N GLU A 516 5.63 -13.71 13.14
CA GLU A 516 5.44 -14.76 14.14
C GLU A 516 3.98 -15.22 14.15
N PRO A 517 3.73 -16.54 14.29
CA PRO A 517 2.38 -17.07 14.40
C PRO A 517 1.76 -16.70 15.74
N VAL A 518 0.45 -16.42 15.73
CA VAL A 518 -0.35 -16.11 16.91
C VAL A 518 -1.49 -17.12 17.02
N GLN A 519 -1.75 -17.66 18.19
CA GLN A 519 -2.92 -18.53 18.44
C GLN A 519 -4.18 -17.66 18.47
N VAL A 520 -5.09 -17.86 17.52
CA VAL A 520 -6.35 -17.13 17.38
C VAL A 520 -7.54 -17.99 17.77
N LEU A 521 -7.48 -19.28 17.45
CA LEU A 521 -8.53 -20.25 17.76
C LEU A 521 -7.95 -21.39 18.56
N ASP A 522 -8.74 -21.98 19.44
CA ASP A 522 -8.43 -23.28 20.03
C ASP A 522 -8.23 -24.32 18.92
N ALA A 523 -7.23 -25.17 19.06
CA ALA A 523 -6.92 -26.21 18.07
C ALA A 523 -8.15 -27.11 17.78
N GLY A 524 -8.93 -27.45 18.80
CA GLY A 524 -10.16 -28.22 18.65
C GLY A 524 -11.24 -27.47 17.86
N VAL A 525 -11.36 -26.15 18.01
CA VAL A 525 -12.26 -25.31 17.22
C VAL A 525 -11.82 -25.28 15.77
N ALA A 526 -10.53 -25.02 15.51
CA ALA A 526 -9.97 -25.02 14.18
C ALA A 526 -10.22 -26.37 13.46
N GLN A 527 -9.99 -27.50 14.16
CA GLN A 527 -10.23 -28.85 13.63
C GLN A 527 -11.71 -29.07 13.25
N GLN A 528 -12.65 -28.63 14.09
CA GLN A 528 -14.09 -28.77 13.81
C GLN A 528 -14.52 -27.93 12.61
N VAL A 529 -14.01 -26.70 12.48
CA VAL A 529 -14.25 -25.86 11.30
C VAL A 529 -13.65 -26.48 10.04
N SER A 530 -12.41 -27.00 10.13
CA SER A 530 -11.75 -27.72 9.03
C SER A 530 -12.56 -28.91 8.55
N THR A 531 -13.07 -29.75 9.47
CA THR A 531 -13.90 -30.90 9.13
C THR A 531 -15.19 -30.48 8.40
N ALA A 532 -15.82 -29.37 8.84
CA ALA A 532 -16.99 -28.82 8.14
C ALA A 532 -16.64 -28.35 6.72
N LEU A 533 -15.48 -27.71 6.54
CA LEU A 533 -14.97 -27.23 5.25
C LEU A 533 -14.62 -28.37 4.30
N GLU A 534 -14.06 -29.47 4.80
CA GLU A 534 -13.77 -30.70 4.03
C GLU A 534 -15.07 -31.30 3.45
N GLU A 535 -16.11 -31.37 4.26
CA GLU A 535 -17.39 -31.90 3.80
C GLU A 535 -18.04 -30.99 2.73
N VAL A 536 -17.93 -29.67 2.89
CA VAL A 536 -18.37 -28.71 1.87
C VAL A 536 -17.55 -28.88 0.57
N GLY A 537 -16.24 -29.09 0.70
CA GLY A 537 -15.33 -29.33 -0.44
C GLY A 537 -15.72 -30.59 -1.22
N ARG A 538 -15.92 -31.72 -0.53
CA ARG A 538 -16.34 -32.99 -1.16
C ARG A 538 -17.64 -32.84 -1.93
N ARG A 539 -18.63 -32.18 -1.37
CA ARG A 539 -19.92 -31.92 -2.05
C ARG A 539 -19.80 -31.01 -3.25
N THR A 540 -18.95 -30.00 -3.15
CA THR A 540 -18.76 -29.01 -4.23
C THR A 540 -18.02 -29.60 -5.42
N MET A 541 -17.02 -30.43 -5.17
CA MET A 541 -16.14 -31.00 -6.18
C MET A 541 -16.72 -32.26 -6.84
N GLY A 542 -17.72 -32.89 -6.24
CA GLY A 542 -18.37 -34.09 -6.76
C GLY A 542 -17.46 -35.34 -6.86
N GLN A 543 -16.36 -35.38 -6.12
CA GLN A 543 -15.41 -36.48 -6.11
C GLN A 543 -15.38 -37.18 -4.74
N PRO A 544 -15.72 -38.49 -4.65
CA PRO A 544 -15.71 -39.20 -3.37
C PRO A 544 -14.32 -39.56 -2.84
N ASP A 545 -13.26 -39.53 -3.67
CA ASP A 545 -11.95 -40.14 -3.35
C ASP A 545 -10.74 -39.20 -3.27
N THR A 546 -10.90 -37.90 -3.50
CA THR A 546 -9.83 -36.96 -3.18
C THR A 546 -9.92 -36.62 -1.70
N ALA A 547 -9.30 -37.48 -0.90
CA ALA A 547 -9.15 -37.28 0.52
C ALA A 547 -8.71 -35.85 0.84
N SER A 548 -9.44 -35.22 1.75
CA SER A 548 -9.07 -34.04 2.52
C SER A 548 -8.79 -32.76 1.72
N GLN A 549 -9.78 -32.19 1.07
CA GLN A 549 -9.70 -30.83 0.51
C GLN A 549 -10.66 -29.93 1.31
N GLN A 550 -10.09 -29.02 2.09
CA GLN A 550 -10.88 -27.99 2.78
C GLN A 550 -11.30 -26.95 1.76
N ALA A 551 -12.60 -26.80 1.56
CA ALA A 551 -13.10 -25.88 0.56
C ALA A 551 -14.44 -25.25 0.99
N VAL A 552 -14.60 -23.97 0.70
CA VAL A 552 -15.90 -23.31 0.78
C VAL A 552 -16.23 -22.69 -0.57
N ALA A 553 -17.36 -23.08 -1.10
CA ALA A 553 -17.93 -22.45 -2.27
C ALA A 553 -19.02 -21.46 -1.82
N ALA A 554 -18.99 -20.34 -2.33
CA ALA A 554 -19.82 -19.35 -2.62
C ALA A 554 -20.78 -18.39 -2.33
N GLY A 555 -20.75 -17.36 -2.69
CA GLY A 555 -21.26 -16.07 -3.03
C GLY A 555 -22.77 -15.79 -3.10
N ARG A 556 -23.60 -16.09 -2.08
CA ARG A 556 -24.89 -15.43 -1.93
C ARG A 556 -24.89 -14.60 -0.66
N THR A 557 -25.14 -13.31 -0.79
CA THR A 557 -25.25 -12.38 0.34
C THR A 557 -26.69 -12.32 0.88
N GLU A 558 -27.71 -12.51 0.02
CA GLU A 558 -29.11 -12.48 0.44
C GLU A 558 -30.08 -13.30 -0.45
N PRO A 559 -31.26 -13.73 0.09
CA PRO A 559 -32.36 -14.19 -0.73
C PRO A 559 -32.92 -13.00 -1.52
N GLY A 560 -32.69 -12.99 -2.84
CA GLY A 560 -33.13 -11.90 -3.72
C GLY A 560 -31.98 -11.02 -4.23
N ASP A 561 -30.81 -11.04 -3.60
CA ASP A 561 -29.64 -10.36 -4.12
C ASP A 561 -29.08 -11.12 -5.33
N ARG A 562 -28.85 -10.40 -6.41
CA ARG A 562 -28.25 -10.97 -7.62
C ARG A 562 -26.80 -11.25 -7.28
N MET A 563 -26.40 -12.53 -7.28
CA MET A 563 -25.03 -12.96 -7.01
C MET A 563 -24.02 -12.07 -7.76
N LYS A 564 -23.20 -11.32 -7.03
CA LYS A 564 -22.21 -10.40 -7.60
C LYS A 564 -20.78 -10.93 -7.56
N SER A 565 -20.55 -12.01 -6.78
CA SER A 565 -19.24 -12.64 -6.63
C SER A 565 -19.38 -14.17 -6.51
N ALA A 566 -18.29 -14.86 -6.81
CA ALA A 566 -18.12 -16.27 -6.56
C ALA A 566 -16.76 -16.53 -5.94
N TRP A 567 -16.71 -17.37 -4.91
CA TRP A 567 -15.50 -17.70 -4.17
C TRP A 567 -15.32 -19.20 -4.04
N PHE A 568 -14.06 -19.62 -4.06
CA PHE A 568 -13.63 -20.93 -3.60
C PHE A 568 -12.30 -20.77 -2.86
N ILE A 569 -12.22 -21.35 -1.66
CA ILE A 569 -11.00 -21.33 -0.86
C ILE A 569 -10.72 -22.76 -0.45
N GLY A 570 -9.54 -23.25 -0.83
CA GLY A 570 -9.16 -24.63 -0.60
C GLY A 570 -7.74 -24.75 -0.06
N SER A 571 -7.54 -25.69 0.86
CA SER A 571 -6.25 -26.17 1.33
C SER A 571 -6.14 -27.65 0.96
N PRO A 572 -4.98 -28.11 0.42
CA PRO A 572 -4.75 -29.53 0.23
C PRO A 572 -4.70 -30.26 1.57
N SER A 573 -4.99 -31.56 1.53
CA SER A 573 -4.95 -32.42 2.71
C SER A 573 -3.58 -32.53 3.33
N GLY A 574 -3.54 -32.54 4.67
CA GLY A 574 -2.32 -32.69 5.43
C GLY A 574 -1.56 -31.39 5.69
N ALA A 575 -2.20 -30.23 5.48
CA ALA A 575 -1.61 -28.92 5.78
C ALA A 575 -1.56 -28.58 7.29
N GLY A 576 -2.18 -29.39 8.15
CA GLY A 576 -2.16 -29.17 9.61
C GLY A 576 -0.94 -29.79 10.32
N PRO A 577 -0.50 -29.22 11.46
CA PRO A 577 0.48 -29.87 12.31
C PRO A 577 -0.08 -31.21 12.80
N ASP A 578 0.78 -32.23 12.86
CA ASP A 578 0.49 -33.49 13.53
C ASP A 578 0.30 -33.20 15.04
N LEU A 579 -0.93 -32.87 15.40
CA LEU A 579 -1.32 -32.80 16.81
C LEU A 579 -1.45 -34.25 17.28
N GLY A 580 -0.35 -34.80 17.73
CA GLY A 580 -0.28 -36.13 18.30
C GLY A 580 -1.52 -36.44 19.13
N SER A 581 -2.10 -37.61 18.91
CA SER A 581 -3.33 -38.13 19.51
C SER A 581 -3.56 -37.62 20.93
N VAL A 582 -4.63 -36.85 21.13
CA VAL A 582 -5.07 -36.42 22.46
C VAL A 582 -5.36 -37.65 23.29
N PRO A 583 -4.68 -37.89 24.44
CA PRO A 583 -4.98 -38.99 25.30
C PRO A 583 -6.34 -38.77 26.00
N GLY A 584 -7.37 -39.48 25.63
CA GLY A 584 -8.65 -39.36 26.35
C GLY A 584 -9.89 -39.96 25.72
N ALA A 585 -9.86 -40.56 24.54
CA ALA A 585 -11.02 -41.29 24.03
C ALA A 585 -10.85 -42.79 24.29
N GLY A 586 -11.65 -43.34 25.20
CA GLY A 586 -11.67 -44.76 25.52
C GLY A 586 -12.03 -45.64 24.31
N PRO A 587 -11.69 -46.92 24.32
CA PRO A 587 -11.76 -47.80 23.16
C PRO A 587 -13.18 -48.18 22.84
N GLU A 588 -13.72 -47.76 21.70
CA GLU A 588 -14.83 -48.45 21.06
C GLU A 588 -14.34 -49.71 20.33
N LYS A 589 -14.96 -50.81 20.68
CA LYS A 589 -14.69 -52.13 20.11
C LYS A 589 -15.28 -52.28 18.73
N GLY A 590 -14.43 -52.63 17.77
CA GLY A 590 -14.81 -53.43 16.61
C GLY A 590 -14.71 -52.78 15.26
N GLY A 591 -13.72 -53.20 14.45
CA GLY A 591 -13.71 -53.08 12.99
C GLY A 591 -12.40 -52.59 12.38
N GLY A 592 -11.72 -53.49 11.77
CA GLY A 592 -10.59 -53.44 10.80
C GLY A 592 -9.78 -52.16 10.71
N VAL A 593 -8.60 -52.16 11.25
CA VAL A 593 -7.56 -51.13 11.12
C VAL A 593 -7.11 -51.08 9.65
N ARG A 594 -7.50 -50.03 8.91
CA ARG A 594 -6.74 -49.61 7.74
C ARG A 594 -5.46 -48.92 8.26
N PRO A 595 -4.28 -49.24 7.72
CA PRO A 595 -3.07 -48.51 8.11
C PRO A 595 -3.25 -47.02 7.74
N ASP A 596 -3.07 -46.14 8.73
CA ASP A 596 -3.02 -44.69 8.51
C ASP A 596 -1.95 -44.40 7.44
N PRO A 597 -2.26 -43.59 6.44
CA PRO A 597 -1.22 -43.14 5.51
C PRO A 597 -0.15 -42.39 6.31
N ALA A 598 1.10 -42.79 6.15
CA ALA A 598 2.23 -42.13 6.78
C ALA A 598 2.16 -40.61 6.59
N PRO A 599 2.45 -39.81 7.63
CA PRO A 599 2.42 -38.35 7.49
C PRO A 599 3.39 -37.95 6.36
N ARG A 600 2.86 -37.27 5.35
CA ARG A 600 3.70 -36.71 4.28
C ARG A 600 4.59 -35.63 4.91
N ALA A 601 5.90 -35.78 4.76
CA ALA A 601 6.90 -34.82 5.26
C ALA A 601 6.73 -33.36 4.74
N ASP A 602 5.80 -33.14 3.79
CA ASP A 602 5.53 -31.86 3.14
C ASP A 602 4.22 -31.17 3.55
N ALA A 603 3.52 -31.65 4.55
CA ALA A 603 2.17 -31.18 4.92
C ALA A 603 2.07 -29.66 5.18
N GLY A 604 3.12 -29.01 5.70
CA GLY A 604 3.16 -27.55 5.93
C GLY A 604 3.55 -26.71 4.72
N ASN A 605 3.91 -27.33 3.59
CA ASN A 605 4.40 -26.64 2.39
C ASN A 605 3.32 -26.41 1.32
N GLU A 606 2.12 -26.96 1.48
CA GLU A 606 1.03 -26.76 0.54
C GLU A 606 0.19 -25.53 0.91
N PRO A 607 -0.04 -24.63 -0.06
CA PRO A 607 -0.70 -23.36 0.25
C PRO A 607 -2.22 -23.48 0.32
N THR A 608 -2.84 -22.70 1.20
CA THR A 608 -4.24 -22.35 1.11
C THR A 608 -4.43 -21.37 -0.03
N THR A 609 -5.33 -21.69 -0.97
CA THR A 609 -5.56 -20.86 -2.16
C THR A 609 -7.00 -20.36 -2.20
N ALA A 610 -7.17 -19.04 -2.25
CA ALA A 610 -8.45 -18.39 -2.48
C ALA A 610 -8.57 -17.98 -3.95
N VAL A 611 -9.68 -18.34 -4.58
CA VAL A 611 -10.04 -17.93 -5.93
C VAL A 611 -11.36 -17.17 -5.87
N THR A 612 -11.39 -15.97 -6.43
CA THR A 612 -12.61 -15.16 -6.58
C THR A 612 -12.90 -14.87 -8.04
N MET A 613 -14.18 -14.75 -8.35
CA MET A 613 -14.68 -14.35 -9.67
C MET A 613 -15.81 -13.34 -9.50
N PHE A 614 -15.81 -12.31 -10.32
CA PHE A 614 -16.80 -11.23 -10.30
C PHE A 614 -16.90 -10.57 -11.67
N ARG A 615 -17.87 -9.68 -11.84
CA ARG A 615 -18.02 -8.87 -13.05
C ARG A 615 -17.88 -7.39 -12.71
N ASN A 616 -16.90 -6.73 -13.31
CA ASN A 616 -16.66 -5.31 -13.11
C ASN A 616 -16.49 -4.56 -14.44
N LYS A 617 -17.42 -3.66 -14.75
CA LYS A 617 -17.29 -2.80 -15.92
C LYS A 617 -16.26 -1.71 -15.63
N PRO A 618 -15.25 -1.49 -16.50
CA PRO A 618 -14.26 -0.44 -16.32
C PRO A 618 -14.89 0.92 -16.03
N GLY A 619 -14.46 1.58 -14.94
CA GLY A 619 -14.98 2.87 -14.51
C GLY A 619 -16.33 2.85 -13.79
N ALA A 620 -16.96 1.68 -13.59
CA ALA A 620 -18.17 1.57 -12.79
C ALA A 620 -17.83 1.20 -11.32
N PRO A 621 -18.46 1.86 -10.33
CA PRO A 621 -18.21 1.56 -8.92
C PRO A 621 -18.88 0.25 -8.46
N GLU A 622 -19.90 -0.22 -9.17
CA GLU A 622 -20.70 -1.38 -8.77
C GLU A 622 -20.36 -2.63 -9.58
N LEU A 623 -20.37 -3.78 -8.87
CA LEU A 623 -20.25 -5.08 -9.51
C LEU A 623 -21.55 -5.44 -10.24
N LEU A 624 -21.40 -6.08 -11.40
CA LEU A 624 -22.53 -6.59 -12.19
C LEU A 624 -22.97 -7.97 -11.68
N PRO A 625 -24.26 -8.32 -11.87
CA PRO A 625 -24.76 -9.67 -11.56
C PRO A 625 -24.05 -10.76 -12.34
N MET A 626 -23.83 -11.91 -11.70
CA MET A 626 -23.14 -13.08 -12.26
C MET A 626 -24.06 -14.07 -12.99
N GLN A 627 -25.37 -13.84 -13.01
CA GLN A 627 -26.33 -14.75 -13.64
C GLN A 627 -26.05 -14.92 -15.14
N GLY A 628 -26.04 -16.17 -15.61
CA GLY A 628 -25.80 -16.52 -17.02
C GLY A 628 -24.35 -16.54 -17.46
N VAL A 629 -23.39 -16.18 -16.58
CA VAL A 629 -21.96 -16.29 -16.87
C VAL A 629 -21.58 -17.74 -17.15
N GLY A 630 -20.80 -18.03 -18.18
CA GLY A 630 -20.37 -19.38 -18.55
C GLY A 630 -21.48 -20.29 -19.09
N GLY A 631 -22.70 -19.76 -19.30
CA GLY A 631 -23.82 -20.50 -19.91
C GLY A 631 -24.59 -21.43 -18.99
N SER A 632 -24.37 -21.39 -17.67
CA SER A 632 -25.13 -22.19 -16.73
C SER A 632 -26.14 -21.35 -15.96
N GLY A 633 -27.26 -21.92 -15.58
CA GLY A 633 -28.32 -21.24 -14.80
C GLY A 633 -27.86 -20.78 -13.42
N THR A 634 -28.70 -20.84 -12.42
CA THR A 634 -28.54 -20.24 -11.08
C THR A 634 -27.39 -20.77 -10.19
N GLY A 635 -26.56 -21.76 -10.67
CA GLY A 635 -25.55 -22.46 -9.86
C GLY A 635 -24.08 -22.06 -10.06
N LEU A 636 -23.79 -21.01 -10.77
CA LEU A 636 -22.46 -20.69 -11.34
C LEU A 636 -21.37 -20.26 -10.39
N GLY A 637 -21.69 -19.61 -9.29
CA GLY A 637 -20.70 -19.23 -8.30
C GLY A 637 -19.94 -20.42 -7.73
N THR A 638 -20.51 -21.61 -7.86
CA THR A 638 -19.96 -22.85 -7.32
C THR A 638 -19.12 -23.65 -8.31
N SER A 639 -19.10 -23.29 -9.60
CA SER A 639 -18.48 -24.15 -10.63
C SER A 639 -17.15 -23.67 -11.20
N LEU A 640 -16.91 -22.35 -11.34
CA LEU A 640 -15.70 -21.86 -12.00
C LEU A 640 -14.51 -21.66 -11.03
N PRO A 641 -14.63 -20.99 -9.88
CA PRO A 641 -13.53 -20.91 -8.91
C PRO A 641 -13.03 -22.28 -8.44
N PRO A 642 -13.88 -23.30 -8.15
CA PRO A 642 -13.42 -24.66 -7.87
C PRO A 642 -12.64 -25.30 -9.01
N LYS A 643 -13.07 -25.10 -10.28
CA LYS A 643 -12.33 -25.61 -11.44
C LYS A 643 -10.93 -25.00 -11.55
N VAL A 644 -10.80 -23.69 -11.31
CA VAL A 644 -9.50 -23.02 -11.27
C VAL A 644 -8.63 -23.64 -10.19
N TRP A 645 -9.16 -23.79 -8.98
CA TRP A 645 -8.43 -24.39 -7.86
C TRP A 645 -8.01 -25.84 -8.19
N SER A 646 -8.91 -26.68 -8.72
CA SER A 646 -8.62 -28.05 -9.12
C SER A 646 -7.54 -28.11 -10.20
N ALA A 647 -7.64 -27.30 -11.25
CA ALA A 647 -6.64 -27.25 -12.31
C ALA A 647 -5.26 -26.79 -11.78
N TYR A 648 -5.25 -25.87 -10.82
CA TYR A 648 -4.02 -25.43 -10.16
C TYR A 648 -3.36 -26.55 -9.35
N GLN A 649 -4.14 -27.37 -8.64
CA GLN A 649 -3.64 -28.50 -7.85
C GLN A 649 -3.17 -29.67 -8.71
N GLN A 650 -3.86 -29.96 -9.82
CA GLN A 650 -3.50 -31.07 -10.73
C GLN A 650 -2.18 -30.84 -11.48
N GLY A 651 -1.73 -29.61 -11.60
CA GLY A 651 -0.44 -29.28 -12.20
C GLY A 651 0.75 -29.40 -11.24
N SER A 652 0.53 -29.90 -10.01
CA SER A 652 1.56 -30.10 -9.00
C SER A 652 2.25 -31.45 -9.11
#